data_5a9a32ce22b3bb7fe0143ca7c41a2941
#
_entry.id   5a9a32ce22b3bb7fe0143ca7c41a2941
#
_cell.length_a   1.000
_cell.length_b   1.000
_cell.length_c   1.000
_cell.angle_alpha   90.00
_cell.angle_beta   90.00
_cell.angle_gamma   90.00
#
_symmetry.space_group_name_H-M   'P 1'
#
loop_
_entity.id
_entity.type
_entity.pdbx_description
1 polymer ?
#
loop_
_entity_poly.entity_id
_entity_poly.type
_entity_poly.pdbx_seq_one_letter_code
_entity_poly.pdbx_strand_id
1 'polypeptide(L)'
;MKKELPTKYDHLAVEKGKYQQWLDKEYFKAGDLTKKPYSIVIPPPNVTGKLHLGHAWDTTMQDMIIRYKRMQGYDALWLPGMDHAGLATQAKVEARLREQGISRYDLGREKLVDKIWEWKEEYADIIRAQWAKLGLSLDYSKERFTFDEGLSDAVREVFVRLYEKGLIYQGEKIINWDPVQRTALSNIEVYHEDIEGHMYYFNYHIVGSDDILVIATTRPETMFADQAIFVHPDDERYKKYVGMKAINPANGDELPIMADSYIDLDFGTAVMKCTPAHDPNDFQLAKKYNLPMPKCMNEDGTMNDLAGKYKGMDRFECREALLKDFEAAGVVDHIETIVHSVGHSERSHAIVEPYLSKQWFVKMKPLAENALKNQETDDRVDFVPERFEKTFSNWMNNIEDWCISRQVWWGHRIPAWYNNETGELYVGREAPKDVENWTQDEDVLDTWFSSALWPFSTMGWPNTEDPMFKRYFPTDTLVTGYDIIFFWVSRMMFQSIEFTGRRPFKNVLIHGLIRDEQGRKMSKSLGNGVDPMDVIDEYGADSLRWFLLNNSSPGADMRYVPAKLKSTWNFINKIWNSARYVLMNIDEDQKLEELDYATLNLADKWILNRLNEVIRSVDENMDKFEFINVGTELYRFIWDDFCSWYIELSKLHLTGDDEAAKKSALNTLVYVLNTIVRLLHPIMPFVSEEIYQAIPHKEESIVISKWPEVNPEYDNDTINDQFAYLIDIIKGVREIRHTYVIKNSIEVDYTITTKQDDLEALLKEIAPYVSKLVNATCVGYNVPTSKNNATEVIKGGNTLNIDLGQYIDMEAEKAKVEKEIKKLEGEIKRGEGMLSNPNFTSKAPAAKVEAEKAKLEDYRSKYAAAKEKLSKMN
;
A
#
# COMPACT_ATOMS: atom_id res chain seq x y z
N MET A 1 -41.00 -8.78 12.04
CA MET A 1 -40.38 -10.04 12.55
C MET A 1 -38.94 -9.76 12.91
N LYS A 2 -38.56 -10.01 14.16
CA LYS A 2 -37.18 -9.89 14.65
C LYS A 2 -36.26 -10.78 13.79
N LYS A 3 -35.24 -10.22 13.19
CA LYS A 3 -34.26 -10.98 12.42
C LYS A 3 -33.31 -11.67 13.42
N GLU A 4 -33.38 -13.00 13.50
CA GLU A 4 -32.45 -13.78 14.30
C GLU A 4 -31.12 -13.93 13.57
N LEU A 5 -30.02 -13.64 14.28
CA LEU A 5 -28.67 -13.91 13.78
C LEU A 5 -28.30 -15.39 14.10
N PRO A 6 -27.73 -16.14 13.14
CA PRO A 6 -27.22 -17.49 13.36
C PRO A 6 -26.24 -17.57 14.52
N THR A 7 -26.12 -18.75 15.15
CA THR A 7 -25.23 -18.95 16.31
C THR A 7 -23.75 -18.75 16.00
N LYS A 8 -23.36 -18.93 14.75
CA LYS A 8 -21.98 -18.76 14.28
C LYS A 8 -21.96 -17.76 13.13
N TYR A 9 -20.99 -16.86 13.16
CA TYR A 9 -20.74 -15.96 12.03
C TYR A 9 -20.28 -16.75 10.81
N ASP A 10 -20.95 -16.53 9.69
CA ASP A 10 -20.63 -17.10 8.37
C ASP A 10 -20.56 -15.95 7.35
N HIS A 11 -19.33 -15.59 6.98
CA HIS A 11 -19.09 -14.48 6.05
C HIS A 11 -19.71 -14.72 4.67
N LEU A 12 -19.71 -15.98 4.16
CA LEU A 12 -20.29 -16.29 2.86
C LEU A 12 -21.80 -16.01 2.83
N ALA A 13 -22.49 -16.36 3.91
CA ALA A 13 -23.92 -16.08 4.03
C ALA A 13 -24.20 -14.57 4.19
N VAL A 14 -23.36 -13.87 4.95
CA VAL A 14 -23.50 -12.41 5.22
C VAL A 14 -23.23 -11.59 3.97
N GLU A 15 -22.23 -11.94 3.17
CA GLU A 15 -21.83 -11.20 1.97
C GLU A 15 -22.76 -11.46 0.77
N LYS A 16 -23.42 -12.62 0.73
CA LYS A 16 -24.21 -13.07 -0.41
C LYS A 16 -25.31 -12.08 -0.80
N GLY A 17 -25.22 -11.57 -2.03
CA GLY A 17 -26.23 -10.70 -2.65
C GLY A 17 -26.30 -9.27 -2.10
N LYS A 18 -25.61 -8.96 -0.99
CA LYS A 18 -25.69 -7.66 -0.31
C LYS A 18 -25.13 -6.54 -1.17
N TYR A 19 -24.01 -6.75 -1.84
CA TYR A 19 -23.41 -5.77 -2.74
C TYR A 19 -24.35 -5.39 -3.90
N GLN A 20 -25.00 -6.40 -4.53
CA GLN A 20 -25.97 -6.13 -5.59
C GLN A 20 -27.17 -5.33 -5.09
N GLN A 21 -27.65 -5.60 -3.86
CA GLN A 21 -28.72 -4.80 -3.27
C GLN A 21 -28.34 -3.32 -3.12
N TRP A 22 -27.10 -3.02 -2.71
CA TRP A 22 -26.61 -1.63 -2.61
C TRP A 22 -26.54 -0.95 -3.97
N LEU A 23 -26.12 -1.68 -5.02
CA LEU A 23 -26.11 -1.17 -6.39
C LEU A 23 -27.52 -0.92 -6.93
N ASP A 24 -28.42 -1.86 -6.74
CA ASP A 24 -29.82 -1.75 -7.19
C ASP A 24 -30.56 -0.57 -6.54
N LYS A 25 -30.18 -0.23 -5.31
CA LYS A 25 -30.68 0.92 -4.56
C LYS A 25 -29.95 2.22 -4.86
N GLU A 26 -28.94 2.20 -5.72
CA GLU A 26 -28.11 3.35 -6.09
C GLU A 26 -27.48 4.09 -4.88
N TYR A 27 -27.16 3.38 -3.78
CA TYR A 27 -26.64 4.03 -2.57
C TYR A 27 -25.26 4.66 -2.75
N PHE A 28 -24.51 4.29 -3.79
CA PHE A 28 -23.19 4.80 -4.08
C PHE A 28 -23.15 5.95 -5.07
N LYS A 29 -24.31 6.30 -5.63
CA LYS A 29 -24.44 7.33 -6.65
C LYS A 29 -24.28 8.73 -6.06
N ALA A 30 -23.39 9.51 -6.67
CA ALA A 30 -23.20 10.92 -6.37
C ALA A 30 -24.11 11.81 -7.23
N GLY A 31 -24.21 13.09 -6.89
CA GLY A 31 -24.97 14.09 -7.63
C GLY A 31 -26.05 14.81 -6.82
N ASP A 32 -26.05 14.68 -5.51
CA ASP A 32 -26.95 15.43 -4.64
C ASP A 32 -26.46 16.86 -4.44
N LEU A 33 -27.03 17.78 -5.22
CA LEU A 33 -26.65 19.19 -5.23
C LEU A 33 -26.93 19.93 -3.91
N THR A 34 -27.71 19.35 -3.01
CA THR A 34 -27.99 19.94 -1.67
C THR A 34 -26.87 19.72 -0.68
N LYS A 35 -25.97 18.79 -0.97
CA LYS A 35 -24.85 18.42 -0.11
C LYS A 35 -23.53 19.01 -0.62
N LYS A 36 -22.56 19.16 0.30
CA LYS A 36 -21.17 19.53 -0.05
C LYS A 36 -20.51 18.38 -0.79
N PRO A 37 -19.83 18.61 -1.94
CA PRO A 37 -19.15 17.54 -2.64
C PRO A 37 -17.89 17.07 -1.90
N TYR A 38 -17.58 15.79 -2.06
CA TYR A 38 -16.30 15.18 -1.73
C TYR A 38 -15.97 14.15 -2.81
N SER A 39 -14.79 14.18 -3.37
CA SER A 39 -14.46 13.36 -4.54
C SER A 39 -13.12 12.66 -4.44
N ILE A 40 -13.12 11.41 -4.88
CA ILE A 40 -11.92 10.59 -5.13
C ILE A 40 -12.06 9.99 -6.54
N VAL A 41 -10.98 10.02 -7.31
CA VAL A 41 -10.83 9.22 -8.52
C VAL A 41 -9.98 8.01 -8.18
N ILE A 42 -10.43 6.81 -8.51
CA ILE A 42 -9.66 5.59 -8.25
C ILE A 42 -8.34 5.64 -9.03
N PRO A 43 -7.19 5.19 -8.49
CA PRO A 43 -6.06 4.86 -9.33
C PRO A 43 -6.48 3.78 -10.33
N PRO A 44 -6.56 4.11 -11.63
CA PRO A 44 -7.17 3.19 -12.59
C PRO A 44 -6.26 1.97 -12.77
N PRO A 45 -6.70 0.76 -12.37
CA PRO A 45 -5.88 -0.42 -12.56
C PRO A 45 -5.69 -0.72 -14.04
N ASN A 46 -4.50 -1.20 -14.36
CA ASN A 46 -4.16 -1.66 -15.70
C ASN A 46 -4.95 -2.91 -16.07
N VAL A 47 -5.54 -2.93 -17.27
CA VAL A 47 -6.27 -4.11 -17.78
C VAL A 47 -5.33 -5.25 -18.22
N THR A 48 -4.22 -5.44 -17.50
CA THR A 48 -3.18 -6.43 -17.78
C THR A 48 -3.34 -7.75 -17.04
N GLY A 49 -4.29 -7.80 -16.10
CA GLY A 49 -4.52 -8.99 -15.26
C GLY A 49 -5.44 -8.73 -14.09
N LYS A 50 -5.55 -9.73 -13.23
CA LYS A 50 -6.32 -9.64 -11.97
C LYS A 50 -5.66 -8.69 -10.97
N LEU A 51 -6.47 -8.10 -10.12
CA LEU A 51 -6.00 -7.30 -8.99
C LEU A 51 -5.28 -8.16 -7.96
N HIS A 52 -4.29 -7.60 -7.30
CA HIS A 52 -3.51 -8.22 -6.22
C HIS A 52 -3.74 -7.50 -4.89
N LEU A 53 -3.13 -7.98 -3.80
CA LEU A 53 -3.30 -7.41 -2.44
C LEU A 53 -2.98 -5.91 -2.36
N GLY A 54 -2.01 -5.41 -3.14
CA GLY A 54 -1.70 -3.97 -3.18
C GLY A 54 -2.88 -3.14 -3.66
N HIS A 55 -3.59 -3.58 -4.70
CA HIS A 55 -4.82 -2.93 -5.17
C HIS A 55 -5.94 -3.02 -4.12
N ALA A 56 -6.08 -4.18 -3.46
CA ALA A 56 -7.06 -4.33 -2.39
C ALA A 56 -6.79 -3.37 -1.22
N TRP A 57 -5.53 -3.16 -0.88
CA TRP A 57 -5.14 -2.21 0.17
C TRP A 57 -5.46 -0.77 -0.23
N ASP A 58 -4.98 -0.35 -1.39
CA ASP A 58 -5.20 0.99 -1.94
C ASP A 58 -6.69 1.35 -2.01
N THR A 59 -7.50 0.47 -2.60
CA THR A 59 -8.95 0.70 -2.75
C THR A 59 -9.71 0.60 -1.43
N THR A 60 -9.25 -0.22 -0.48
CA THR A 60 -9.90 -0.30 0.85
C THR A 60 -9.74 1.01 1.62
N MET A 61 -8.58 1.67 1.55
CA MET A 61 -8.39 3.00 2.17
C MET A 61 -9.32 4.05 1.56
N GLN A 62 -9.45 4.05 0.24
CA GLN A 62 -10.37 4.96 -0.46
C GLN A 62 -11.83 4.72 -0.07
N ASP A 63 -12.26 3.46 -0.05
CA ASP A 63 -13.63 3.10 0.32
C ASP A 63 -13.97 3.50 1.76
N MET A 64 -13.03 3.33 2.68
CA MET A 64 -13.19 3.78 4.06
C MET A 64 -13.43 5.29 4.12
N ILE A 65 -12.64 6.09 3.41
CA ILE A 65 -12.79 7.55 3.35
C ILE A 65 -14.14 7.92 2.75
N ILE A 66 -14.50 7.33 1.62
CA ILE A 66 -15.75 7.65 0.91
C ILE A 66 -16.98 7.28 1.73
N ARG A 67 -17.01 6.10 2.39
CA ARG A 67 -18.11 5.71 3.27
C ARG A 67 -18.23 6.64 4.47
N TYR A 68 -17.11 6.99 5.09
CA TYR A 68 -17.07 7.96 6.18
C TYR A 68 -17.65 9.32 5.76
N LYS A 69 -17.20 9.88 4.63
CA LYS A 69 -17.69 11.17 4.13
C LYS A 69 -19.17 11.11 3.72
N ARG A 70 -19.61 9.99 3.11
CA ARG A 70 -21.03 9.78 2.80
C ARG A 70 -21.90 9.80 4.07
N MET A 71 -21.49 9.11 5.12
CA MET A 71 -22.20 9.08 6.40
C MET A 71 -22.17 10.45 7.10
N GLN A 72 -21.12 11.26 6.90
CA GLN A 72 -21.06 12.66 7.36
C GLN A 72 -21.98 13.59 6.57
N GLY A 73 -22.71 13.10 5.56
CA GLY A 73 -23.66 13.88 4.78
C GLY A 73 -23.07 14.60 3.57
N TYR A 74 -21.85 14.24 3.13
CA TYR A 74 -21.30 14.75 1.86
C TYR A 74 -21.96 14.06 0.66
N ASP A 75 -21.98 14.78 -0.47
CA ASP A 75 -22.18 14.21 -1.81
C ASP A 75 -20.85 13.56 -2.25
N ALA A 76 -20.69 12.32 -1.86
CA ALA A 76 -19.41 11.61 -1.98
C ALA A 76 -19.33 10.89 -3.34
N LEU A 77 -18.49 11.39 -4.24
CA LEU A 77 -18.17 10.75 -5.51
C LEU A 77 -16.90 9.90 -5.39
N TRP A 78 -17.01 8.61 -5.60
CA TRP A 78 -15.87 7.75 -5.89
C TRP A 78 -15.96 7.24 -7.32
N LEU A 79 -15.18 7.86 -8.21
CA LEU A 79 -15.22 7.59 -9.65
C LEU A 79 -14.37 6.36 -9.97
N PRO A 80 -14.98 5.27 -10.48
CA PRO A 80 -14.27 4.10 -10.95
C PRO A 80 -13.68 4.29 -12.34
N GLY A 81 -12.69 3.48 -12.67
CA GLY A 81 -12.18 3.37 -14.02
C GLY A 81 -10.95 2.52 -14.13
N MET A 82 -10.45 2.35 -15.35
CA MET A 82 -9.33 1.48 -15.69
C MET A 82 -8.40 2.17 -16.66
N ASP A 83 -7.13 1.74 -16.66
CA ASP A 83 -6.11 2.22 -17.57
C ASP A 83 -5.91 1.21 -18.71
N HIS A 84 -5.82 1.73 -19.95
CA HIS A 84 -5.53 0.93 -21.14
C HIS A 84 -4.13 0.33 -21.14
N ALA A 85 -3.21 0.91 -20.37
CA ALA A 85 -1.85 0.42 -20.08
C ALA A 85 -1.00 0.13 -21.34
N GLY A 86 -1.26 0.83 -22.43
CA GLY A 86 -0.52 0.85 -23.70
C GLY A 86 0.36 -0.39 -23.97
N LEU A 87 1.66 -0.19 -23.81
CA LEU A 87 2.69 -1.21 -24.01
C LEU A 87 2.44 -2.50 -23.21
N ALA A 88 2.04 -2.39 -21.95
CA ALA A 88 1.89 -3.55 -21.06
C ALA A 88 0.72 -4.46 -21.50
N THR A 89 -0.40 -3.88 -21.91
CA THR A 89 -1.58 -4.64 -22.37
C THR A 89 -1.30 -5.30 -23.71
N GLN A 90 -0.70 -4.58 -24.67
CA GLN A 90 -0.31 -5.16 -25.94
C GLN A 90 0.65 -6.34 -25.75
N ALA A 91 1.66 -6.21 -24.91
CA ALA A 91 2.62 -7.29 -24.62
C ALA A 91 1.93 -8.56 -24.08
N LYS A 92 0.88 -8.42 -23.27
CA LYS A 92 0.09 -9.56 -22.76
C LYS A 92 -0.69 -10.26 -23.86
N VAL A 93 -1.34 -9.48 -24.74
CA VAL A 93 -2.10 -10.04 -25.85
C VAL A 93 -1.18 -10.70 -26.86
N GLU A 94 -0.05 -10.07 -27.19
CA GLU A 94 0.96 -10.68 -28.06
C GLU A 94 1.54 -11.99 -27.50
N ALA A 95 1.73 -12.07 -26.15
CA ALA A 95 2.16 -13.30 -25.51
C ALA A 95 1.11 -14.41 -25.70
N ARG A 96 -0.19 -14.12 -25.50
CA ARG A 96 -1.29 -15.07 -25.74
C ARG A 96 -1.36 -15.50 -27.23
N LEU A 97 -1.12 -14.61 -28.15
CA LEU A 97 -1.11 -14.90 -29.58
C LEU A 97 0.10 -15.76 -29.99
N ARG A 98 1.28 -15.51 -29.42
CA ARG A 98 2.49 -16.33 -29.65
C ARG A 98 2.32 -17.79 -29.21
N GLU A 99 1.57 -18.05 -28.15
CA GLU A 99 1.22 -19.43 -27.75
C GLU A 99 0.40 -20.16 -28.83
N GLN A 100 -0.29 -19.40 -29.68
CA GLN A 100 -1.05 -19.89 -30.85
C GLN A 100 -0.24 -19.86 -32.15
N GLY A 101 1.04 -19.46 -32.10
CA GLY A 101 1.91 -19.32 -33.28
C GLY A 101 1.60 -18.08 -34.14
N ILE A 102 0.90 -17.08 -33.59
CA ILE A 102 0.47 -15.87 -34.33
C ILE A 102 1.34 -14.68 -33.90
N SER A 103 1.93 -13.98 -34.86
CA SER A 103 2.62 -12.71 -34.67
C SER A 103 1.67 -11.53 -34.91
N ARG A 104 1.92 -10.37 -34.29
CA ARG A 104 1.20 -9.13 -34.60
C ARG A 104 1.27 -8.74 -36.08
N TYR A 105 2.37 -9.05 -36.74
CA TYR A 105 2.58 -8.73 -38.15
C TYR A 105 1.73 -9.61 -39.09
N ASP A 106 1.33 -10.80 -38.62
CA ASP A 106 0.41 -11.66 -39.39
C ASP A 106 -1.02 -11.12 -39.35
N LEU A 107 -1.40 -10.44 -38.25
CA LEU A 107 -2.73 -9.84 -38.07
C LEU A 107 -2.86 -8.47 -38.69
N GLY A 108 -1.81 -7.64 -38.61
CA GLY A 108 -1.88 -6.20 -38.87
C GLY A 108 -2.50 -5.41 -37.72
N ARG A 109 -2.39 -4.07 -37.79
CA ARG A 109 -2.74 -3.14 -36.70
C ARG A 109 -4.20 -3.27 -36.27
N GLU A 110 -5.13 -3.21 -37.21
CA GLU A 110 -6.57 -3.19 -36.90
C GLU A 110 -7.01 -4.44 -36.14
N LYS A 111 -6.66 -5.62 -36.66
CA LYS A 111 -7.04 -6.89 -36.06
C LYS A 111 -6.36 -7.11 -34.69
N LEU A 112 -5.13 -6.64 -34.52
CA LEU A 112 -4.49 -6.70 -33.22
C LEU A 112 -5.20 -5.81 -32.20
N VAL A 113 -5.56 -4.58 -32.58
CA VAL A 113 -6.30 -3.65 -31.72
C VAL A 113 -7.66 -4.23 -31.35
N ASP A 114 -8.37 -4.88 -32.28
CA ASP A 114 -9.63 -5.58 -31.99
C ASP A 114 -9.42 -6.69 -30.93
N LYS A 115 -8.33 -7.49 -31.05
CA LYS A 115 -7.99 -8.51 -30.05
C LYS A 115 -7.66 -7.93 -28.68
N ILE A 116 -7.09 -6.74 -28.64
CA ILE A 116 -6.81 -6.05 -27.38
C ILE A 116 -8.09 -5.50 -26.75
N TRP A 117 -9.05 -5.03 -27.56
CA TRP A 117 -10.37 -4.66 -27.04
C TRP A 117 -11.13 -5.86 -26.44
N GLU A 118 -11.09 -7.05 -27.09
CA GLU A 118 -11.64 -8.28 -26.51
C GLU A 118 -11.01 -8.63 -25.16
N TRP A 119 -9.68 -8.53 -25.06
CA TRP A 119 -8.92 -8.72 -23.83
C TRP A 119 -9.33 -7.71 -22.75
N LYS A 120 -9.46 -6.44 -23.11
CA LYS A 120 -9.87 -5.37 -22.18
C LYS A 120 -11.23 -5.65 -21.57
N GLU A 121 -12.22 -6.08 -22.37
CA GLU A 121 -13.54 -6.39 -21.82
C GLU A 121 -13.48 -7.59 -20.85
N GLU A 122 -12.78 -8.66 -21.20
CA GLU A 122 -12.57 -9.83 -20.35
C GLU A 122 -12.00 -9.42 -18.98
N TYR A 123 -10.94 -8.62 -18.96
CA TYR A 123 -10.29 -8.25 -17.70
C TYR A 123 -11.01 -7.14 -16.94
N ALA A 124 -11.72 -6.26 -17.63
CA ALA A 124 -12.59 -5.27 -16.98
C ALA A 124 -13.70 -5.94 -16.16
N ASP A 125 -14.33 -6.99 -16.67
CA ASP A 125 -15.35 -7.75 -15.94
C ASP A 125 -14.77 -8.47 -14.73
N ILE A 126 -13.56 -9.04 -14.85
CA ILE A 126 -12.85 -9.65 -13.73
C ILE A 126 -12.57 -8.62 -12.64
N ILE A 127 -12.07 -7.45 -13.00
CA ILE A 127 -11.75 -6.36 -12.06
C ILE A 127 -13.02 -5.88 -11.34
N ARG A 128 -14.12 -5.67 -12.06
CA ARG A 128 -15.41 -5.28 -11.46
C ARG A 128 -15.92 -6.35 -10.48
N ALA A 129 -15.77 -7.62 -10.82
CA ALA A 129 -16.12 -8.72 -9.92
C ALA A 129 -15.25 -8.74 -8.65
N GLN A 130 -13.96 -8.42 -8.76
CA GLN A 130 -13.06 -8.30 -7.61
C GLN A 130 -13.43 -7.09 -6.72
N TRP A 131 -13.76 -5.95 -7.31
CA TRP A 131 -14.25 -4.77 -6.59
C TRP A 131 -15.56 -5.08 -5.84
N ALA A 132 -16.47 -5.82 -6.49
CA ALA A 132 -17.73 -6.25 -5.87
C ALA A 132 -17.50 -7.16 -4.66
N LYS A 133 -16.58 -8.12 -4.76
CA LYS A 133 -16.21 -9.00 -3.63
C LYS A 133 -15.59 -8.22 -2.47
N LEU A 134 -14.77 -7.19 -2.75
CA LEU A 134 -14.22 -6.30 -1.73
C LEU A 134 -15.28 -5.38 -1.10
N GLY A 135 -16.45 -5.23 -1.73
CA GLY A 135 -17.53 -4.37 -1.26
C GLY A 135 -17.28 -2.88 -1.52
N LEU A 136 -16.58 -2.50 -2.59
CA LEU A 136 -16.20 -1.12 -2.86
C LEU A 136 -17.40 -0.27 -3.30
N SER A 137 -17.59 0.87 -2.66
CA SER A 137 -18.75 1.76 -2.88
C SER A 137 -18.55 2.74 -4.06
N LEU A 138 -18.18 2.20 -5.22
CA LEU A 138 -17.92 2.91 -6.46
C LEU A 138 -19.21 3.38 -7.17
N ASP A 139 -19.20 4.57 -7.72
CA ASP A 139 -20.30 5.07 -8.57
C ASP A 139 -20.09 4.63 -10.03
N TYR A 140 -20.55 3.45 -10.39
CA TYR A 140 -20.42 2.90 -11.75
C TYR A 140 -21.13 3.71 -12.82
N SER A 141 -22.05 4.60 -12.47
CA SER A 141 -22.69 5.52 -13.45
C SER A 141 -21.70 6.53 -14.02
N LYS A 142 -20.52 6.66 -13.41
CA LYS A 142 -19.43 7.57 -13.78
C LYS A 142 -18.14 6.83 -14.17
N GLU A 143 -18.22 5.52 -14.40
CA GLU A 143 -17.03 4.73 -14.79
C GLU A 143 -16.41 5.26 -16.07
N ARG A 144 -15.08 5.36 -16.08
CA ARG A 144 -14.28 5.85 -17.19
C ARG A 144 -13.17 4.86 -17.57
N PHE A 145 -12.68 5.02 -18.76
CA PHE A 145 -11.53 4.28 -19.30
C PHE A 145 -10.56 5.25 -19.96
N THR A 146 -9.25 5.13 -19.68
CA THR A 146 -8.25 6.09 -20.19
C THR A 146 -8.19 6.18 -21.71
N PHE A 147 -8.83 5.24 -22.41
CA PHE A 147 -8.92 5.20 -23.87
C PHE A 147 -10.37 5.34 -24.39
N ASP A 148 -11.30 5.83 -23.56
CA ASP A 148 -12.63 6.22 -24.04
C ASP A 148 -12.59 7.49 -24.91
N GLU A 149 -13.68 7.80 -25.59
CA GLU A 149 -13.74 8.93 -26.53
C GLU A 149 -13.44 10.27 -25.86
N GLY A 150 -14.04 10.54 -24.68
CA GLY A 150 -13.86 11.81 -23.98
C GLY A 150 -12.43 12.00 -23.47
N LEU A 151 -11.81 10.93 -22.94
CA LEU A 151 -10.41 10.99 -22.51
C LEU A 151 -9.46 11.09 -23.70
N SER A 152 -9.77 10.41 -24.81
CA SER A 152 -9.00 10.52 -26.06
C SER A 152 -9.05 11.94 -26.64
N ASP A 153 -10.18 12.62 -26.52
CA ASP A 153 -10.30 14.03 -26.89
C ASP A 153 -9.44 14.94 -26.02
N ALA A 154 -9.46 14.73 -24.70
CA ALA A 154 -8.60 15.45 -23.77
C ALA A 154 -7.10 15.24 -24.07
N VAL A 155 -6.70 14.02 -24.43
CA VAL A 155 -5.31 13.70 -24.81
C VAL A 155 -4.90 14.48 -26.07
N ARG A 156 -5.74 14.49 -27.10
CA ARG A 156 -5.48 15.28 -28.33
C ARG A 156 -5.34 16.76 -28.00
N GLU A 157 -6.25 17.31 -27.20
CA GLU A 157 -6.22 18.70 -26.76
C GLU A 157 -4.91 19.06 -26.07
N VAL A 158 -4.48 18.23 -25.11
CA VAL A 158 -3.21 18.42 -24.37
C VAL A 158 -2.01 18.39 -25.31
N PHE A 159 -1.94 17.40 -26.19
CA PHE A 159 -0.84 17.28 -27.14
C PHE A 159 -0.72 18.54 -28.04
N VAL A 160 -1.83 18.96 -28.64
CA VAL A 160 -1.86 20.12 -29.55
C VAL A 160 -1.47 21.38 -28.80
N ARG A 161 -2.04 21.66 -27.62
CA ARG A 161 -1.68 22.86 -26.83
C ARG A 161 -0.22 22.90 -26.42
N LEU A 162 0.34 21.76 -26.00
CA LEU A 162 1.78 21.69 -25.64
C LEU A 162 2.67 21.88 -26.87
N TYR A 163 2.25 21.36 -28.05
CA TYR A 163 2.97 21.56 -29.30
C TYR A 163 2.94 23.02 -29.73
N GLU A 164 1.78 23.69 -29.71
CA GLU A 164 1.63 25.12 -30.04
C GLU A 164 2.46 26.01 -29.10
N LYS A 165 2.63 25.64 -27.83
CA LYS A 165 3.50 26.32 -26.89
C LYS A 165 4.99 26.01 -27.09
N GLY A 166 5.34 25.15 -28.04
CA GLY A 166 6.71 24.69 -28.28
C GLY A 166 7.29 23.82 -27.16
N LEU A 167 6.41 23.24 -26.31
CA LEU A 167 6.79 22.31 -25.24
C LEU A 167 6.83 20.86 -25.71
N ILE A 168 6.07 20.49 -26.76
CA ILE A 168 6.26 19.22 -27.47
C ILE A 168 7.10 19.45 -28.71
N TYR A 169 8.07 18.60 -28.96
CA TYR A 169 8.93 18.64 -30.11
C TYR A 169 9.35 17.24 -30.55
N GLN A 170 9.76 17.12 -31.79
CA GLN A 170 10.34 15.93 -32.36
C GLN A 170 11.85 16.09 -32.44
N GLY A 171 12.61 15.08 -32.03
CA GLY A 171 14.07 15.16 -32.03
C GLY A 171 14.73 13.79 -32.11
N GLU A 172 15.93 13.79 -32.67
CA GLU A 172 16.77 12.60 -32.71
C GLU A 172 17.72 12.63 -31.51
N LYS A 173 17.59 11.65 -30.63
CA LYS A 173 18.38 11.53 -29.38
C LYS A 173 18.69 10.05 -29.09
N ILE A 174 19.71 9.83 -28.26
CA ILE A 174 19.86 8.53 -27.62
C ILE A 174 18.77 8.35 -26.60
N ILE A 175 18.04 7.26 -26.72
CA ILE A 175 16.95 6.85 -25.84
C ILE A 175 17.22 5.44 -25.30
N ASN A 176 16.53 5.06 -24.25
CA ASN A 176 16.46 3.68 -23.80
C ASN A 176 15.52 2.91 -24.75
N TRP A 177 16.05 1.89 -25.40
CA TRP A 177 15.31 1.06 -26.34
C TRP A 177 15.13 -0.37 -25.83
N ASP A 178 13.90 -0.86 -25.87
CA ASP A 178 13.59 -2.26 -25.59
C ASP A 178 13.64 -3.08 -26.89
N PRO A 179 14.65 -3.91 -27.12
CA PRO A 179 14.80 -4.64 -28.39
C PRO A 179 13.81 -5.82 -28.51
N VAL A 180 13.24 -6.30 -27.40
CA VAL A 180 12.24 -7.39 -27.40
C VAL A 180 10.87 -6.83 -27.82
N GLN A 181 10.49 -5.70 -27.28
CA GLN A 181 9.25 -5.03 -27.61
C GLN A 181 9.36 -4.07 -28.80
N ARG A 182 10.59 -3.75 -29.22
CA ARG A 182 10.92 -2.82 -30.30
C ARG A 182 10.28 -1.45 -30.12
N THR A 183 10.52 -0.86 -28.96
CA THR A 183 9.96 0.44 -28.60
C THR A 183 10.86 1.23 -27.67
N ALA A 184 10.70 2.57 -27.72
CA ALA A 184 11.31 3.48 -26.79
C ALA A 184 10.74 3.32 -25.37
N LEU A 185 11.60 3.55 -24.36
CA LEU A 185 11.25 3.62 -22.96
C LEU A 185 11.64 4.98 -22.40
N SER A 186 10.88 5.47 -21.43
CA SER A 186 11.33 6.61 -20.61
C SER A 186 12.37 6.16 -19.56
N ASN A 187 13.17 7.11 -19.05
CA ASN A 187 14.23 6.80 -18.08
C ASN A 187 13.73 6.08 -16.83
N ILE A 188 12.50 6.41 -16.39
CA ILE A 188 11.88 5.80 -15.20
C ILE A 188 11.29 4.39 -15.44
N GLU A 189 11.22 3.92 -16.69
CA GLU A 189 10.82 2.55 -17.05
C GLU A 189 12.00 1.59 -17.12
N VAL A 190 13.21 2.06 -16.76
CA VAL A 190 14.45 1.29 -16.74
C VAL A 190 14.92 1.13 -15.30
N TYR A 191 15.06 -0.10 -14.85
CA TYR A 191 15.69 -0.40 -13.57
C TYR A 191 17.10 -0.96 -13.80
N HIS A 192 17.97 -0.78 -12.83
CA HIS A 192 19.36 -1.20 -12.94
C HIS A 192 19.65 -2.38 -12.02
N GLU A 193 20.36 -3.36 -12.55
CA GLU A 193 20.86 -4.51 -11.79
C GLU A 193 22.39 -4.56 -11.89
N ASP A 194 23.02 -4.83 -10.76
CA ASP A 194 24.46 -5.10 -10.74
C ASP A 194 24.69 -6.55 -11.18
N ILE A 195 25.29 -6.71 -12.34
CA ILE A 195 25.59 -8.01 -12.93
C ILE A 195 27.10 -8.21 -13.12
N GLU A 196 27.53 -9.45 -13.04
CA GLU A 196 28.89 -9.82 -13.45
C GLU A 196 28.99 -9.76 -14.97
N GLY A 197 30.00 -9.05 -15.45
CA GLY A 197 30.29 -8.86 -16.87
C GLY A 197 31.80 -8.74 -17.10
N HIS A 198 32.17 -8.32 -18.29
CA HIS A 198 33.56 -8.19 -18.65
C HIS A 198 33.86 -6.81 -19.21
N MET A 199 35.04 -6.31 -18.87
CA MET A 199 35.75 -5.25 -19.58
C MET A 199 36.75 -5.89 -20.53
N TYR A 200 36.62 -5.61 -21.80
CA TYR A 200 37.46 -6.13 -22.88
C TYR A 200 38.46 -5.08 -23.29
N TYR A 201 39.74 -5.43 -23.38
CA TYR A 201 40.81 -4.54 -23.77
C TYR A 201 41.34 -4.97 -25.12
N PHE A 202 41.30 -4.08 -26.13
CA PHE A 202 41.65 -4.36 -27.52
C PHE A 202 42.74 -3.46 -28.04
N ASN A 203 43.61 -4.02 -28.84
CA ASN A 203 44.73 -3.38 -29.50
C ASN A 203 44.30 -2.69 -30.80
N TYR A 204 44.43 -1.36 -30.85
CA TYR A 204 44.19 -0.55 -32.06
C TYR A 204 45.51 -0.07 -32.61
N HIS A 205 45.87 -0.46 -33.84
CA HIS A 205 47.09 -0.04 -34.48
C HIS A 205 47.01 1.39 -35.01
N ILE A 206 48.04 2.20 -34.75
CA ILE A 206 48.09 3.60 -35.23
C ILE A 206 48.56 3.58 -36.67
N VAL A 207 47.84 4.27 -37.58
CA VAL A 207 48.18 4.35 -38.99
C VAL A 207 49.53 5.04 -39.18
N GLY A 208 50.46 4.37 -39.82
CA GLY A 208 51.80 4.90 -40.10
C GLY A 208 52.78 4.81 -38.93
N SER A 209 52.45 4.05 -37.88
CA SER A 209 53.30 3.78 -36.71
C SER A 209 53.18 2.31 -36.31
N ASP A 210 54.20 1.79 -35.62
CA ASP A 210 54.17 0.46 -34.97
C ASP A 210 53.51 0.55 -33.57
N ASP A 211 53.13 1.73 -33.15
CA ASP A 211 52.50 1.98 -31.84
C ASP A 211 51.04 1.45 -31.80
N ILE A 212 50.60 1.06 -30.62
CA ILE A 212 49.26 0.51 -30.36
C ILE A 212 48.59 1.34 -29.27
N LEU A 213 47.31 1.62 -29.46
CA LEU A 213 46.40 2.11 -28.41
C LEU A 213 45.58 0.97 -27.83
N VAL A 214 45.56 0.82 -26.53
CA VAL A 214 44.71 -0.17 -25.87
C VAL A 214 43.41 0.53 -25.45
N ILE A 215 42.28 0.04 -25.94
CA ILE A 215 40.94 0.60 -25.70
C ILE A 215 40.09 -0.40 -24.92
N ALA A 216 39.49 0.05 -23.83
CA ALA A 216 38.61 -0.75 -23.00
C ALA A 216 37.13 -0.53 -23.36
N THR A 217 36.37 -1.61 -23.45
CA THR A 217 34.90 -1.52 -23.64
C THR A 217 34.18 -2.71 -23.01
N THR A 218 32.98 -2.46 -22.49
CA THR A 218 32.06 -3.53 -22.06
C THR A 218 31.17 -4.04 -23.20
N ARG A 219 31.19 -3.36 -24.38
CA ARG A 219 30.27 -3.59 -25.49
C ARG A 219 30.98 -3.71 -26.82
N PRO A 220 31.74 -4.79 -27.03
CA PRO A 220 32.50 -5.01 -28.29
C PRO A 220 31.62 -4.96 -29.55
N GLU A 221 30.40 -5.44 -29.48
CA GLU A 221 29.42 -5.46 -30.58
C GLU A 221 29.09 -4.10 -31.16
N THR A 222 29.35 -3.00 -30.43
CA THR A 222 29.10 -1.66 -30.94
C THR A 222 30.24 -1.08 -31.77
N MET A 223 31.41 -1.73 -31.81
CA MET A 223 32.61 -1.24 -32.47
C MET A 223 32.41 -0.99 -33.97
N PHE A 224 31.50 -1.69 -34.62
CA PHE A 224 31.18 -1.50 -36.04
C PHE A 224 30.65 -0.08 -36.38
N ALA A 225 30.21 0.67 -35.38
CA ALA A 225 29.69 2.03 -35.54
C ALA A 225 30.61 3.10 -34.91
N ASP A 226 31.83 2.76 -34.53
CA ASP A 226 32.82 3.71 -33.99
C ASP A 226 33.17 4.78 -35.03
N GLN A 227 33.30 6.04 -34.58
CA GLN A 227 33.54 7.18 -35.44
C GLN A 227 34.84 7.95 -35.08
N ALA A 228 35.33 7.80 -33.86
CA ALA A 228 36.53 8.46 -33.39
C ALA A 228 37.10 7.72 -32.18
N ILE A 229 38.32 8.09 -31.82
CA ILE A 229 38.98 7.75 -30.56
C ILE A 229 39.27 9.06 -29.83
N PHE A 230 38.97 9.13 -28.54
CA PHE A 230 39.25 10.29 -27.72
C PHE A 230 40.28 10.00 -26.64
N VAL A 231 41.15 10.97 -26.39
CA VAL A 231 42.15 11.01 -25.33
C VAL A 231 42.07 12.34 -24.59
N HIS A 232 42.53 12.43 -23.35
CA HIS A 232 42.60 13.71 -22.65
C HIS A 232 43.70 14.62 -23.26
N PRO A 233 43.43 15.95 -23.46
CA PRO A 233 44.40 16.85 -24.06
C PRO A 233 45.71 17.00 -23.27
N ASP A 234 45.68 16.79 -21.97
CA ASP A 234 46.85 16.89 -21.08
C ASP A 234 47.53 15.55 -20.79
N ASP A 235 47.05 14.46 -21.40
CA ASP A 235 47.69 13.14 -21.23
C ASP A 235 48.96 13.00 -22.09
N GLU A 236 50.08 13.09 -21.42
CA GLU A 236 51.40 13.00 -22.07
C GLU A 236 51.68 11.65 -22.74
N ARG A 237 50.95 10.58 -22.35
CA ARG A 237 51.05 9.24 -22.97
C ARG A 237 50.53 9.23 -24.40
N TYR A 238 49.46 9.98 -24.67
CA TYR A 238 48.68 9.90 -25.89
C TYR A 238 48.64 11.20 -26.69
N LYS A 239 49.02 12.31 -26.14
CA LYS A 239 49.01 13.67 -26.75
C LYS A 239 49.67 13.68 -28.12
N LYS A 240 50.78 12.94 -28.31
CA LYS A 240 51.50 12.84 -29.58
C LYS A 240 50.71 12.23 -30.73
N TYR A 241 49.64 11.47 -30.43
CA TYR A 241 48.80 10.79 -31.42
C TYR A 241 47.59 11.60 -31.85
N VAL A 242 47.31 12.72 -31.19
CA VAL A 242 46.17 13.59 -31.56
C VAL A 242 46.35 14.10 -32.98
N GLY A 243 45.30 13.93 -33.81
CA GLY A 243 45.34 14.25 -35.25
C GLY A 243 45.84 13.11 -36.15
N MET A 244 46.31 11.99 -35.56
CA MET A 244 46.60 10.75 -36.29
C MET A 244 45.30 9.89 -36.37
N LYS A 245 45.42 8.71 -36.96
CA LYS A 245 44.31 7.73 -37.03
C LYS A 245 44.75 6.41 -36.44
N ALA A 246 43.77 5.63 -35.95
CA ALA A 246 43.98 4.22 -35.58
C ALA A 246 42.98 3.35 -36.31
N ILE A 247 43.39 2.09 -36.55
CA ILE A 247 42.57 1.12 -37.29
C ILE A 247 41.61 0.43 -36.31
N ASN A 248 40.32 0.51 -36.61
CA ASN A 248 39.28 -0.25 -35.90
C ASN A 248 39.43 -1.74 -36.23
N PRO A 249 39.71 -2.61 -35.26
CA PRO A 249 39.92 -4.02 -35.54
C PRO A 249 38.64 -4.78 -35.96
N ALA A 250 37.46 -4.20 -35.70
CA ALA A 250 36.18 -4.84 -36.03
C ALA A 250 35.83 -4.78 -37.53
N ASN A 251 36.18 -3.67 -38.20
CA ASN A 251 35.79 -3.42 -39.60
C ASN A 251 36.93 -2.85 -40.49
N GLY A 252 38.06 -2.51 -39.90
CA GLY A 252 39.22 -1.98 -40.63
C GLY A 252 39.16 -0.49 -40.94
N ASP A 253 38.16 0.24 -40.39
CA ASP A 253 38.04 1.69 -40.59
C ASP A 253 39.15 2.46 -39.90
N GLU A 254 39.61 3.52 -40.55
CA GLU A 254 40.55 4.45 -39.96
C GLU A 254 39.86 5.52 -39.13
N LEU A 255 39.95 5.43 -37.78
CA LEU A 255 39.32 6.34 -36.85
C LEU A 255 40.24 7.49 -36.47
N PRO A 256 39.80 8.78 -36.55
CA PRO A 256 40.60 9.90 -36.09
C PRO A 256 40.80 9.87 -34.58
N ILE A 257 42.01 10.17 -34.14
CA ILE A 257 42.35 10.35 -32.70
C ILE A 257 42.18 11.82 -32.37
N MET A 258 41.28 12.13 -31.45
CA MET A 258 40.87 13.48 -31.05
C MET A 258 41.14 13.69 -29.56
N ALA A 259 41.14 14.94 -29.11
CA ALA A 259 41.32 15.28 -27.69
C ALA A 259 40.10 15.97 -27.13
N ASP A 260 39.65 15.51 -25.93
CA ASP A 260 38.58 16.15 -25.17
C ASP A 260 38.83 16.02 -23.67
N SER A 261 38.57 17.08 -22.92
CA SER A 261 38.69 17.10 -21.44
C SER A 261 37.62 16.23 -20.73
N TYR A 262 36.65 15.68 -21.45
CA TYR A 262 35.70 14.71 -20.97
C TYR A 262 36.36 13.39 -20.55
N ILE A 263 37.51 13.04 -21.18
CA ILE A 263 38.21 11.79 -20.91
C ILE A 263 38.88 11.86 -19.54
N ASP A 264 38.59 10.89 -18.67
CA ASP A 264 39.23 10.77 -17.35
C ASP A 264 40.62 10.14 -17.48
N LEU A 265 41.63 10.83 -16.94
CA LEU A 265 43.04 10.42 -16.96
C LEU A 265 43.30 9.13 -16.15
N ASP A 266 42.48 8.87 -15.16
CA ASP A 266 42.67 7.78 -14.22
C ASP A 266 41.70 6.59 -14.44
N PHE A 267 40.79 6.72 -15.41
CA PHE A 267 39.83 5.66 -15.71
C PHE A 267 40.24 4.77 -16.87
N GLY A 268 40.32 3.47 -16.62
CA GLY A 268 40.66 2.45 -17.62
C GLY A 268 42.03 2.73 -18.26
N THR A 269 42.06 2.78 -19.58
CA THR A 269 43.28 3.12 -20.35
C THR A 269 43.44 4.60 -20.63
N ALA A 270 42.45 5.45 -20.21
CA ALA A 270 42.33 6.85 -20.59
C ALA A 270 42.24 7.09 -22.12
N VAL A 271 41.88 6.06 -22.88
CA VAL A 271 41.60 6.08 -24.31
C VAL A 271 40.19 5.54 -24.54
N MET A 272 39.35 6.32 -25.14
CA MET A 272 37.92 5.99 -25.30
C MET A 272 37.57 5.89 -26.80
N LYS A 273 36.94 4.81 -27.22
CA LYS A 273 36.24 4.74 -28.52
C LYS A 273 34.94 5.54 -28.44
N CYS A 274 34.52 6.09 -29.54
CA CYS A 274 33.29 6.87 -29.62
C CYS A 274 32.29 6.25 -30.59
N THR A 275 31.15 5.77 -30.03
CA THR A 275 30.06 5.14 -30.78
C THR A 275 28.79 5.96 -30.64
N PRO A 276 28.63 7.04 -31.39
CA PRO A 276 27.60 8.07 -31.13
C PRO A 276 26.16 7.60 -31.13
N ALA A 277 25.83 6.56 -31.86
CA ALA A 277 24.46 6.05 -31.96
C ALA A 277 24.07 5.04 -30.85
N HIS A 278 25.04 4.64 -30.00
CA HIS A 278 24.86 3.57 -29.00
C HIS A 278 25.34 3.93 -27.58
N ASP A 279 25.73 5.20 -27.35
CA ASP A 279 26.12 5.69 -26.05
C ASP A 279 25.73 7.17 -25.87
N PRO A 280 25.10 7.57 -24.75
CA PRO A 280 24.65 8.94 -24.54
C PRO A 280 25.79 9.96 -24.43
N ASN A 281 26.95 9.59 -23.87
CA ASN A 281 28.12 10.46 -23.76
C ASN A 281 28.81 10.64 -25.10
N ASP A 282 28.98 9.54 -25.83
CA ASP A 282 29.52 9.56 -27.18
C ASP A 282 28.69 10.40 -28.15
N PHE A 283 27.34 10.36 -27.95
CA PHE A 283 26.42 11.21 -28.70
C PHE A 283 26.67 12.71 -28.48
N GLN A 284 26.96 13.13 -27.23
CA GLN A 284 27.28 14.52 -26.93
C GLN A 284 28.62 14.97 -27.56
N LEU A 285 29.62 14.08 -27.48
CA LEU A 285 30.90 14.31 -28.15
C LEU A 285 30.75 14.42 -29.67
N ALA A 286 29.96 13.52 -30.27
CA ALA A 286 29.69 13.55 -31.68
C ALA A 286 28.98 14.85 -32.11
N LYS A 287 28.04 15.38 -31.31
CA LYS A 287 27.45 16.69 -31.58
C LYS A 287 28.47 17.82 -31.50
N LYS A 288 29.34 17.79 -30.48
CA LYS A 288 30.37 18.80 -30.29
C LYS A 288 31.34 18.85 -31.47
N TYR A 289 31.70 17.71 -32.02
CA TYR A 289 32.68 17.57 -33.09
C TYR A 289 32.09 17.31 -34.49
N ASN A 290 30.75 17.34 -34.60
CA ASN A 290 30.01 17.07 -35.83
C ASN A 290 30.38 15.73 -36.50
N LEU A 291 30.49 14.66 -35.70
CA LEU A 291 30.75 13.31 -36.16
C LEU A 291 29.50 12.64 -36.76
N PRO A 292 29.64 11.73 -37.72
CA PRO A 292 28.54 10.86 -38.16
C PRO A 292 28.02 10.00 -37.01
N MET A 293 26.77 9.54 -37.10
CA MET A 293 26.13 8.72 -36.05
C MET A 293 25.45 7.48 -36.62
N PRO A 294 26.24 6.57 -37.26
CA PRO A 294 25.68 5.34 -37.83
C PRO A 294 25.24 4.38 -36.72
N LYS A 295 24.17 3.64 -36.97
CA LYS A 295 23.69 2.55 -36.10
C LYS A 295 24.22 1.22 -36.62
N CYS A 296 24.73 0.33 -35.75
CA CYS A 296 25.15 -1.01 -36.12
C CYS A 296 24.16 -2.12 -35.76
N MET A 297 23.04 -1.74 -35.14
CA MET A 297 21.99 -2.68 -34.73
C MET A 297 20.65 -2.30 -35.32
N ASN A 298 19.82 -3.30 -35.53
CA ASN A 298 18.41 -3.17 -35.89
C ASN A 298 17.56 -2.95 -34.61
N GLU A 299 16.29 -2.63 -34.76
CA GLU A 299 15.35 -2.40 -33.66
C GLU A 299 15.10 -3.62 -32.77
N ASP A 300 15.35 -4.82 -33.28
CA ASP A 300 15.25 -6.08 -32.53
C ASP A 300 16.54 -6.51 -31.82
N GLY A 301 17.56 -5.65 -31.85
CA GLY A 301 18.86 -5.92 -31.25
C GLY A 301 19.75 -6.85 -32.07
N THR A 302 19.34 -7.21 -33.30
CA THR A 302 20.21 -7.93 -34.21
C THR A 302 21.18 -6.98 -34.91
N MET A 303 22.35 -7.48 -35.30
CA MET A 303 23.37 -6.70 -36.01
C MET A 303 22.94 -6.41 -37.45
N ASN A 304 23.18 -5.18 -37.92
CA ASN A 304 22.81 -4.75 -39.28
C ASN A 304 24.00 -4.94 -40.31
N ASP A 305 23.86 -4.32 -41.47
CA ASP A 305 24.85 -4.43 -42.57
C ASP A 305 26.26 -3.96 -42.18
N LEU A 306 26.41 -3.01 -41.21
CA LEU A 306 27.72 -2.52 -40.78
C LEU A 306 28.57 -3.62 -40.09
N ALA A 307 27.89 -4.60 -39.50
CA ALA A 307 28.58 -5.71 -38.84
C ALA A 307 29.14 -6.80 -39.81
N GLY A 308 29.00 -6.63 -41.13
CA GLY A 308 29.56 -7.52 -42.13
C GLY A 308 29.14 -8.98 -41.93
N LYS A 309 30.10 -9.87 -41.68
CA LYS A 309 29.84 -11.33 -41.48
C LYS A 309 28.97 -11.66 -40.27
N TYR A 310 28.81 -10.73 -39.31
CA TYR A 310 27.98 -10.90 -38.11
C TYR A 310 26.55 -10.34 -38.31
N LYS A 311 26.20 -9.85 -39.50
CA LYS A 311 24.84 -9.37 -39.84
C LYS A 311 23.80 -10.42 -39.49
N GLY A 312 22.75 -9.99 -38.82
CA GLY A 312 21.60 -10.81 -38.40
C GLY A 312 21.84 -11.64 -37.13
N MET A 313 23.02 -11.63 -36.53
CA MET A 313 23.26 -12.21 -35.21
C MET A 313 22.64 -11.34 -34.13
N ASP A 314 22.15 -11.93 -33.05
CA ASP A 314 21.85 -11.19 -31.82
C ASP A 314 23.11 -10.48 -31.31
N ARG A 315 22.95 -9.32 -30.70
CA ARG A 315 24.06 -8.49 -30.22
C ARG A 315 25.01 -9.22 -29.25
N PHE A 316 24.50 -10.11 -28.42
CA PHE A 316 25.30 -10.89 -27.47
C PHE A 316 26.01 -12.06 -28.16
N GLU A 317 25.33 -12.73 -29.11
CA GLU A 317 25.98 -13.74 -29.97
C GLU A 317 27.10 -13.13 -30.80
N CYS A 318 26.86 -11.92 -31.32
CA CYS A 318 27.89 -11.17 -32.05
C CYS A 318 29.08 -10.85 -31.18
N ARG A 319 28.86 -10.41 -29.93
CA ARG A 319 29.92 -10.14 -28.93
C ARG A 319 30.82 -11.36 -28.72
N GLU A 320 30.24 -12.53 -28.52
CA GLU A 320 30.98 -13.78 -28.33
C GLU A 320 31.75 -14.22 -29.59
N ALA A 321 31.11 -14.10 -30.76
CA ALA A 321 31.73 -14.46 -32.03
C ALA A 321 32.90 -13.52 -32.38
N LEU A 322 32.70 -12.21 -32.18
CA LEU A 322 33.74 -11.20 -32.41
C LEU A 322 34.93 -11.40 -31.46
N LEU A 323 34.68 -11.71 -30.20
CA LEU A 323 35.74 -11.98 -29.23
C LEU A 323 36.60 -13.17 -29.65
N LYS A 324 35.99 -14.29 -30.07
CA LYS A 324 36.75 -15.46 -30.60
C LYS A 324 37.64 -15.11 -31.79
N ASP A 325 37.10 -14.29 -32.69
CA ASP A 325 37.88 -13.87 -33.87
C ASP A 325 39.03 -12.93 -33.48
N PHE A 326 38.83 -12.07 -32.50
CA PHE A 326 39.83 -11.15 -31.97
C PHE A 326 40.92 -11.87 -31.17
N GLU A 327 40.58 -12.90 -30.41
CA GLU A 327 41.56 -13.78 -29.76
C GLU A 327 42.43 -14.48 -30.77
N ALA A 328 41.83 -15.05 -31.85
CA ALA A 328 42.54 -15.73 -32.91
C ALA A 328 43.46 -14.79 -33.71
N ALA A 329 43.08 -13.52 -33.84
CA ALA A 329 43.82 -12.48 -34.53
C ALA A 329 44.88 -11.76 -33.66
N GLY A 330 44.93 -12.04 -32.35
CA GLY A 330 45.86 -11.36 -31.42
C GLY A 330 45.48 -9.91 -31.12
N VAL A 331 44.21 -9.53 -31.32
CA VAL A 331 43.67 -8.21 -31.05
C VAL A 331 43.38 -7.99 -29.57
N VAL A 332 43.05 -9.07 -28.84
CA VAL A 332 42.75 -9.01 -27.41
C VAL A 332 44.04 -8.79 -26.61
N ASP A 333 44.10 -7.68 -25.86
CA ASP A 333 45.18 -7.45 -24.90
C ASP A 333 44.94 -8.28 -23.63
N HIS A 334 43.83 -8.05 -22.96
CA HIS A 334 43.36 -8.87 -21.86
C HIS A 334 41.85 -8.65 -21.64
N ILE A 335 41.25 -9.45 -20.71
CA ILE A 335 39.84 -9.36 -20.29
C ILE A 335 39.81 -9.31 -18.78
N GLU A 336 39.03 -8.38 -18.22
CA GLU A 336 38.83 -8.24 -16.79
C GLU A 336 37.39 -8.53 -16.44
N THR A 337 37.15 -9.34 -15.41
CA THR A 337 35.80 -9.55 -14.87
C THR A 337 35.44 -8.37 -13.98
N ILE A 338 34.31 -7.77 -14.24
CA ILE A 338 33.80 -6.62 -13.49
C ILE A 338 32.34 -6.84 -13.04
N VAL A 339 31.93 -6.16 -11.98
CA VAL A 339 30.52 -6.01 -11.64
C VAL A 339 30.11 -4.60 -12.03
N HIS A 340 29.09 -4.48 -12.87
CA HIS A 340 28.62 -3.19 -13.34
C HIS A 340 27.09 -3.13 -13.38
N SER A 341 26.57 -1.91 -13.27
CA SER A 341 25.14 -1.63 -13.26
C SER A 341 24.59 -1.60 -14.68
N VAL A 342 23.65 -2.49 -14.99
CA VAL A 342 23.06 -2.64 -16.33
C VAL A 342 21.57 -2.35 -16.29
N GLY A 343 21.10 -1.49 -17.20
CA GLY A 343 19.70 -1.12 -17.37
C GLY A 343 18.86 -2.24 -17.97
N HIS A 344 17.72 -2.50 -17.36
CA HIS A 344 16.74 -3.49 -17.83
C HIS A 344 15.38 -2.84 -18.01
N SER A 345 14.64 -3.27 -19.03
CA SER A 345 13.25 -2.87 -19.23
C SER A 345 12.36 -3.40 -18.10
N GLU A 346 11.59 -2.54 -17.48
CA GLU A 346 10.64 -2.94 -16.42
C GLU A 346 9.58 -3.95 -16.95
N ARG A 347 9.32 -3.95 -18.24
CA ARG A 347 8.25 -4.75 -18.86
C ARG A 347 8.72 -6.08 -19.45
N SER A 348 9.79 -6.05 -20.23
CA SER A 348 10.33 -7.25 -20.90
C SER A 348 11.42 -7.94 -20.11
N HIS A 349 12.00 -7.23 -19.13
CA HIS A 349 13.23 -7.61 -18.40
C HIS A 349 14.47 -7.78 -19.30
N ALA A 350 14.38 -7.36 -20.56
CA ALA A 350 15.52 -7.33 -21.46
C ALA A 350 16.50 -6.23 -21.08
N ILE A 351 17.79 -6.48 -21.33
CA ILE A 351 18.81 -5.44 -21.25
C ILE A 351 18.45 -4.37 -22.30
N VAL A 352 18.30 -3.11 -21.85
CA VAL A 352 17.98 -1.98 -22.73
C VAL A 352 19.20 -1.59 -23.58
N GLU A 353 18.93 -1.11 -24.79
CA GLU A 353 19.95 -0.57 -25.67
C GLU A 353 19.88 0.96 -25.68
N PRO A 354 20.99 1.67 -25.37
CA PRO A 354 21.10 3.07 -25.77
C PRO A 354 21.06 3.13 -27.30
N TYR A 355 20.03 3.78 -27.86
CA TYR A 355 19.73 3.70 -29.30
C TYR A 355 19.36 5.06 -29.85
N LEU A 356 20.00 5.48 -30.93
CA LEU A 356 19.68 6.73 -31.59
C LEU A 356 18.35 6.61 -32.33
N SER A 357 17.36 7.41 -31.92
CA SER A 357 16.04 7.37 -32.53
C SER A 357 15.39 8.74 -32.57
N LYS A 358 14.58 8.96 -33.62
CA LYS A 358 13.73 10.14 -33.73
C LYS A 358 12.43 9.88 -32.99
N GLN A 359 12.18 10.64 -31.93
CA GLN A 359 11.06 10.46 -31.02
C GLN A 359 10.37 11.80 -30.73
N TRP A 360 9.18 11.74 -30.11
CA TRP A 360 8.49 12.89 -29.58
C TRP A 360 8.83 13.09 -28.11
N PHE A 361 9.07 14.34 -27.71
CA PHE A 361 9.49 14.71 -26.36
C PHE A 361 8.66 15.86 -25.83
N VAL A 362 8.46 15.88 -24.50
CA VAL A 362 7.97 17.03 -23.75
C VAL A 362 9.15 17.72 -23.05
N LYS A 363 9.28 19.04 -23.24
CA LYS A 363 10.20 19.88 -22.44
C LYS A 363 9.66 20.01 -21.02
N MET A 364 10.26 19.31 -20.08
CA MET A 364 9.72 19.18 -18.73
C MET A 364 10.02 20.35 -17.82
N LYS A 365 11.15 21.00 -17.98
CA LYS A 365 11.62 22.05 -17.04
C LYS A 365 10.59 23.14 -16.76
N PRO A 366 9.96 23.78 -17.77
CA PRO A 366 8.95 24.82 -17.52
C PRO A 366 7.72 24.33 -16.77
N LEU A 367 7.28 23.08 -17.06
CA LEU A 367 6.14 22.46 -16.40
C LEU A 367 6.46 22.13 -14.94
N ALA A 368 7.67 21.64 -14.66
CA ALA A 368 8.14 21.34 -13.33
C ALA A 368 8.28 22.61 -12.46
N GLU A 369 8.83 23.69 -13.02
CA GLU A 369 8.94 24.99 -12.34
C GLU A 369 7.55 25.52 -11.93
N ASN A 370 6.56 25.41 -12.79
CA ASN A 370 5.18 25.83 -12.47
C ASN A 370 4.58 24.99 -11.36
N ALA A 371 4.79 23.68 -11.37
CA ALA A 371 4.31 22.79 -10.33
C ALA A 371 4.99 23.04 -8.97
N LEU A 372 6.31 23.31 -8.95
CA LEU A 372 7.02 23.68 -7.73
C LEU A 372 6.54 25.02 -7.16
N LYS A 373 6.31 26.03 -8.01
CA LYS A 373 5.73 27.31 -7.58
C LYS A 373 4.34 27.17 -6.97
N ASN A 374 3.51 26.26 -7.54
CA ASN A 374 2.19 26.02 -6.97
C ASN A 374 2.25 25.44 -5.55
N GLN A 375 3.29 24.64 -5.23
CA GLN A 375 3.49 24.11 -3.87
C GLN A 375 3.82 25.19 -2.83
N GLU A 376 4.20 26.40 -3.25
CA GLU A 376 4.44 27.56 -2.39
C GLU A 376 3.17 28.40 -2.15
N THR A 377 2.02 28.03 -2.73
CA THR A 377 0.75 28.76 -2.64
C THR A 377 -0.25 28.07 -1.73
N ASP A 378 -1.39 28.71 -1.47
CA ASP A 378 -2.53 28.12 -0.74
C ASP A 378 -3.22 26.99 -1.56
N ASP A 379 -3.00 26.94 -2.89
CA ASP A 379 -3.47 25.87 -3.76
C ASP A 379 -2.48 24.69 -3.88
N ARG A 380 -1.63 24.52 -2.87
CA ARG A 380 -0.67 23.40 -2.80
C ARG A 380 -1.37 22.04 -2.62
N VAL A 381 -0.68 20.98 -3.00
CA VAL A 381 -1.04 19.59 -2.68
C VAL A 381 -0.43 19.21 -1.34
N ASP A 382 -1.24 18.71 -0.42
CA ASP A 382 -0.78 18.22 0.88
C ASP A 382 -0.37 16.75 0.78
N PHE A 383 0.91 16.45 0.98
CA PHE A 383 1.44 15.08 0.98
C PHE A 383 1.27 14.42 2.36
N VAL A 384 0.69 13.25 2.38
CA VAL A 384 0.54 12.44 3.60
C VAL A 384 1.26 11.10 3.40
N PRO A 385 2.40 10.83 4.10
CA PRO A 385 3.12 11.74 4.99
C PRO A 385 3.93 12.81 4.25
N GLU A 386 4.12 13.95 4.91
CA GLU A 386 4.77 15.17 4.37
C GLU A 386 6.18 14.92 3.77
N ARG A 387 6.91 13.92 4.28
CA ARG A 387 8.27 13.61 3.77
C ARG A 387 8.32 13.36 2.26
N PHE A 388 7.23 12.91 1.64
CA PHE A 388 7.18 12.65 0.20
C PHE A 388 7.09 13.93 -0.65
N GLU A 389 6.75 15.06 -0.07
CA GLU A 389 6.87 16.35 -0.76
C GLU A 389 8.31 16.67 -1.12
N LYS A 390 9.26 16.37 -0.22
CA LYS A 390 10.69 16.51 -0.51
C LYS A 390 11.13 15.55 -1.65
N THR A 391 10.61 14.34 -1.66
CA THR A 391 10.87 13.37 -2.72
C THR A 391 10.37 13.89 -4.07
N PHE A 392 9.14 14.39 -4.11
CA PHE A 392 8.56 15.03 -5.29
C PHE A 392 9.41 16.23 -5.76
N SER A 393 9.73 17.16 -4.87
CA SER A 393 10.48 18.38 -5.20
C SER A 393 11.89 18.08 -5.72
N ASN A 394 12.59 17.13 -5.12
CA ASN A 394 13.92 16.70 -5.59
C ASN A 394 13.87 16.15 -7.02
N TRP A 395 12.86 15.34 -7.33
CA TRP A 395 12.69 14.80 -8.67
C TRP A 395 12.35 15.90 -9.69
N MET A 396 11.43 16.81 -9.33
CA MET A 396 11.03 17.91 -10.20
C MET A 396 12.17 18.88 -10.53
N ASN A 397 13.08 19.11 -9.57
CA ASN A 397 14.26 19.95 -9.80
C ASN A 397 15.29 19.33 -10.74
N ASN A 398 15.31 18.02 -10.88
CA ASN A 398 16.27 17.27 -11.71
C ASN A 398 15.60 16.58 -12.92
N ILE A 399 14.38 16.99 -13.26
CA ILE A 399 13.61 16.35 -14.31
C ILE A 399 14.22 16.56 -15.69
N GLU A 400 14.29 15.49 -16.46
CA GLU A 400 14.71 15.49 -17.86
C GLU A 400 13.52 15.50 -18.81
N ASP A 401 13.76 15.85 -20.09
CA ASP A 401 12.73 15.80 -21.13
C ASP A 401 12.13 14.39 -21.24
N TRP A 402 10.83 14.33 -21.30
CA TRP A 402 10.08 13.09 -21.32
C TRP A 402 9.85 12.59 -22.75
N CYS A 403 10.37 11.41 -23.10
CA CYS A 403 10.05 10.72 -24.35
C CYS A 403 8.63 10.14 -24.27
N ILE A 404 7.72 10.64 -25.11
CA ILE A 404 6.29 10.31 -25.06
C ILE A 404 5.82 9.39 -26.18
N SER A 405 6.61 9.10 -27.17
CA SER A 405 6.25 8.21 -28.29
C SER A 405 6.61 6.75 -28.00
N ARG A 406 5.72 5.83 -28.41
CA ARG A 406 5.88 4.39 -28.29
C ARG A 406 5.55 3.72 -29.61
N GLN A 407 6.36 2.75 -30.05
CA GLN A 407 6.26 2.01 -31.31
C GLN A 407 5.39 0.75 -31.12
N VAL A 408 4.20 0.96 -30.53
CA VAL A 408 3.16 -0.05 -30.36
C VAL A 408 1.87 0.41 -31.04
N TRP A 409 0.89 -0.46 -31.15
CA TRP A 409 -0.36 -0.14 -31.87
C TRP A 409 -1.52 0.17 -30.95
N TRP A 410 -1.47 -0.33 -29.71
CA TRP A 410 -2.47 -0.09 -28.68
C TRP A 410 -2.17 1.18 -27.89
N GLY A 411 -2.99 2.19 -28.01
CA GLY A 411 -2.89 3.46 -27.31
C GLY A 411 -3.35 4.66 -28.14
N HIS A 412 -3.21 5.84 -27.56
CA HIS A 412 -3.57 7.10 -28.21
C HIS A 412 -2.59 7.41 -29.33
N ARG A 413 -3.02 7.28 -30.57
CA ARG A 413 -2.19 7.59 -31.73
C ARG A 413 -1.82 9.07 -31.74
N ILE A 414 -0.57 9.37 -32.00
CA ILE A 414 -0.05 10.75 -32.03
C ILE A 414 -0.81 11.57 -33.04
N PRO A 415 -1.40 12.73 -32.67
CA PRO A 415 -2.21 13.57 -33.55
C PRO A 415 -1.33 14.48 -34.44
N ALA A 416 -0.48 13.84 -35.23
CA ALA A 416 0.46 14.45 -36.15
C ALA A 416 0.40 13.74 -37.52
N TRP A 417 0.47 14.50 -38.62
CA TRP A 417 0.39 13.99 -39.97
C TRP A 417 1.54 14.57 -40.79
N TYR A 418 2.08 13.75 -41.67
CA TYR A 418 3.13 14.13 -42.62
C TYR A 418 2.55 14.17 -44.02
N ASN A 419 2.72 15.29 -44.72
CA ASN A 419 2.34 15.37 -46.11
C ASN A 419 3.19 14.41 -46.97
N ASN A 420 2.52 13.58 -47.76
CA ASN A 420 3.18 12.50 -48.51
C ASN A 420 4.12 13.00 -49.61
N GLU A 421 3.94 14.22 -50.10
CA GLU A 421 4.76 14.82 -51.17
C GLU A 421 5.86 15.73 -50.61
N THR A 422 5.50 16.59 -49.66
CA THR A 422 6.40 17.66 -49.16
C THR A 422 7.12 17.28 -47.87
N GLY A 423 6.64 16.27 -47.10
CA GLY A 423 7.13 15.93 -45.77
C GLY A 423 6.76 16.96 -44.71
N GLU A 424 5.90 17.93 -45.04
CA GLU A 424 5.41 18.95 -44.08
C GLU A 424 4.66 18.29 -42.92
N LEU A 425 4.94 18.77 -41.71
CA LEU A 425 4.29 18.28 -40.48
C LEU A 425 3.06 19.13 -40.15
N TYR A 426 1.91 18.48 -40.00
CA TYR A 426 0.69 19.05 -39.44
C TYR A 426 0.38 18.41 -38.08
N VAL A 427 0.08 19.22 -37.06
CA VAL A 427 -0.36 18.76 -35.72
C VAL A 427 -1.73 19.40 -35.46
N GLY A 428 -2.70 18.57 -35.10
CA GLY A 428 -4.07 19.05 -34.89
C GLY A 428 -4.93 18.04 -34.17
N ARG A 429 -6.07 18.48 -33.59
CA ARG A 429 -7.03 17.57 -32.92
C ARG A 429 -7.71 16.63 -33.93
N GLU A 430 -7.88 17.10 -35.12
CA GLU A 430 -8.48 16.38 -36.24
C GLU A 430 -7.50 16.27 -37.41
N ALA A 431 -7.71 15.27 -38.24
CA ALA A 431 -6.92 15.11 -39.45
C ALA A 431 -7.03 16.33 -40.38
N PRO A 432 -6.03 16.59 -41.25
CA PRO A 432 -6.14 17.59 -42.32
C PRO A 432 -7.35 17.34 -43.23
N LYS A 433 -7.89 18.40 -43.82
CA LYS A 433 -9.10 18.29 -44.68
C LYS A 433 -8.91 17.40 -45.91
N ASP A 434 -7.71 17.36 -46.45
CA ASP A 434 -7.27 16.53 -47.59
C ASP A 434 -6.45 15.32 -47.10
N VAL A 435 -7.00 14.56 -46.15
CA VAL A 435 -6.36 13.48 -45.41
C VAL A 435 -5.70 12.42 -46.29
N GLU A 436 -6.17 12.25 -47.52
CA GLU A 436 -5.60 11.33 -48.53
C GLU A 436 -4.16 11.69 -48.92
N ASN A 437 -3.75 12.94 -48.76
CA ASN A 437 -2.41 13.43 -49.05
C ASN A 437 -1.47 13.38 -47.82
N TRP A 438 -1.96 12.88 -46.71
CA TRP A 438 -1.24 12.86 -45.42
C TRP A 438 -1.20 11.48 -44.81
N THR A 439 -0.09 11.18 -44.17
CA THR A 439 0.08 9.97 -43.40
C THR A 439 0.19 10.34 -41.94
N GLN A 440 -0.70 9.79 -41.07
CA GLN A 440 -0.64 9.98 -39.64
C GLN A 440 0.56 9.25 -39.07
N ASP A 441 1.21 9.88 -38.08
CA ASP A 441 2.26 9.25 -37.28
C ASP A 441 1.82 7.87 -36.78
N GLU A 442 2.69 6.84 -36.89
CA GLU A 442 2.34 5.47 -36.53
C GLU A 442 2.46 5.21 -35.03
N ASP A 443 3.21 6.04 -34.33
CA ASP A 443 3.45 5.90 -32.92
C ASP A 443 2.20 6.27 -32.09
N VAL A 444 2.14 5.69 -30.90
CA VAL A 444 1.15 6.07 -29.89
C VAL A 444 1.85 6.78 -28.73
N LEU A 445 1.07 7.48 -27.92
CA LEU A 445 1.55 8.14 -26.73
C LEU A 445 1.80 7.13 -25.59
N ASP A 446 2.79 7.43 -24.77
CA ASP A 446 3.03 6.76 -23.49
C ASP A 446 1.75 6.74 -22.64
N THR A 447 1.43 5.61 -22.03
CA THR A 447 0.23 5.46 -21.19
C THR A 447 0.15 6.51 -20.08
N TRP A 448 1.29 6.91 -19.53
CA TRP A 448 1.35 7.94 -18.50
C TRP A 448 0.97 9.35 -18.99
N PHE A 449 0.95 9.57 -20.30
CA PHE A 449 0.50 10.84 -20.88
C PHE A 449 -1.02 11.03 -20.70
N SER A 450 -1.80 9.99 -20.95
CA SER A 450 -3.25 10.00 -20.73
C SER A 450 -3.60 9.83 -19.24
N SER A 451 -2.90 8.95 -18.52
CA SER A 451 -3.14 8.70 -17.08
C SER A 451 -2.90 9.94 -16.22
N ALA A 452 -1.99 10.82 -16.63
CA ALA A 452 -1.73 12.11 -15.97
C ALA A 452 -2.90 13.10 -16.01
N LEU A 453 -3.83 12.92 -16.95
CA LEU A 453 -5.03 13.78 -17.09
C LEU A 453 -6.19 13.31 -16.23
N TRP A 454 -6.07 12.14 -15.59
CA TRP A 454 -7.14 11.42 -14.91
C TRP A 454 -7.99 12.27 -13.95
N PRO A 455 -7.42 13.13 -13.08
CA PRO A 455 -8.24 13.90 -12.13
C PRO A 455 -9.21 14.89 -12.77
N PHE A 456 -8.91 15.39 -13.96
CA PHE A 456 -9.74 16.41 -14.63
C PHE A 456 -10.37 15.94 -15.95
N SER A 457 -9.71 15.06 -16.70
CA SER A 457 -10.29 14.50 -17.92
C SER A 457 -11.53 13.63 -17.63
N THR A 458 -11.52 12.88 -16.51
CA THR A 458 -12.67 12.09 -16.06
C THR A 458 -13.89 12.94 -15.68
N MET A 459 -13.66 14.22 -15.37
CA MET A 459 -14.69 15.17 -14.96
C MET A 459 -15.24 16.01 -16.13
N GLY A 460 -14.87 15.67 -17.38
CA GLY A 460 -15.41 16.33 -18.59
C GLY A 460 -14.49 17.38 -19.23
N TRP A 461 -13.29 17.65 -18.65
CA TRP A 461 -12.32 18.51 -19.31
C TRP A 461 -11.93 17.93 -20.69
N PRO A 462 -11.79 18.70 -21.77
CA PRO A 462 -11.54 20.16 -21.83
C PRO A 462 -12.76 21.08 -21.72
N ASN A 463 -13.98 20.55 -21.58
CA ASN A 463 -15.15 21.37 -21.34
C ASN A 463 -15.18 21.86 -19.88
N THR A 464 -14.64 23.05 -19.63
CA THR A 464 -14.61 23.64 -18.27
C THR A 464 -15.99 24.03 -17.72
N GLU A 465 -17.02 24.03 -18.58
CA GLU A 465 -18.41 24.27 -18.20
C GLU A 465 -19.14 23.00 -17.78
N ASP A 466 -18.51 21.84 -17.91
CA ASP A 466 -19.09 20.56 -17.49
C ASP A 466 -19.48 20.60 -15.99
N PRO A 467 -20.71 20.21 -15.64
CA PRO A 467 -21.17 20.23 -14.26
C PRO A 467 -20.33 19.37 -13.30
N MET A 468 -19.78 18.25 -13.78
CA MET A 468 -18.90 17.41 -12.98
C MET A 468 -17.55 18.08 -12.71
N PHE A 469 -16.96 18.71 -13.74
CA PHE A 469 -15.73 19.45 -13.61
C PHE A 469 -15.88 20.60 -12.61
N LYS A 470 -16.93 21.40 -12.73
CA LYS A 470 -17.21 22.52 -11.81
C LYS A 470 -17.45 22.07 -10.37
N ARG A 471 -18.02 20.88 -10.18
CA ARG A 471 -18.41 20.40 -8.87
C ARG A 471 -17.34 19.62 -8.12
N TYR A 472 -16.67 18.70 -8.83
CA TYR A 472 -15.81 17.70 -8.21
C TYR A 472 -14.31 17.88 -8.45
N PHE A 473 -13.94 18.84 -9.33
CA PHE A 473 -12.53 19.15 -9.57
C PHE A 473 -12.12 20.47 -8.89
N PRO A 474 -10.94 20.61 -8.25
CA PRO A 474 -10.01 19.52 -7.92
C PRO A 474 -10.62 18.46 -7.00
N THR A 475 -10.13 17.21 -7.08
CA THR A 475 -10.58 16.16 -6.19
C THR A 475 -10.05 16.38 -4.76
N ASP A 476 -10.70 15.76 -3.76
CA ASP A 476 -10.33 15.99 -2.36
C ASP A 476 -9.12 15.15 -1.93
N THR A 477 -9.08 13.91 -2.34
CA THR A 477 -8.01 12.98 -1.95
C THR A 477 -7.63 12.06 -3.10
N LEU A 478 -6.35 11.88 -3.29
CA LEU A 478 -5.77 10.80 -4.08
C LEU A 478 -5.10 9.80 -3.12
N VAL A 479 -5.26 8.50 -3.36
CA VAL A 479 -4.52 7.45 -2.66
C VAL A 479 -3.67 6.70 -3.66
N THR A 480 -2.40 6.46 -3.35
CA THR A 480 -1.49 5.73 -4.27
C THR A 480 -0.24 5.22 -3.55
N GLY A 481 0.46 4.26 -4.17
CA GLY A 481 1.75 3.78 -3.69
C GLY A 481 2.90 4.78 -3.91
N TYR A 482 3.91 4.72 -3.06
CA TYR A 482 5.10 5.59 -3.20
C TYR A 482 5.90 5.30 -4.48
N ASP A 483 5.78 4.10 -5.03
CA ASP A 483 6.53 3.64 -6.21
C ASP A 483 6.10 4.34 -7.51
N ILE A 484 4.91 4.96 -7.54
CA ILE A 484 4.41 5.69 -8.72
C ILE A 484 4.29 7.21 -8.49
N ILE A 485 4.97 7.77 -7.52
CA ILE A 485 5.01 9.23 -7.32
C ILE A 485 5.53 9.93 -8.58
N PHE A 486 6.62 9.43 -9.16
CA PHE A 486 7.24 10.04 -10.34
C PHE A 486 6.46 9.74 -11.63
N PHE A 487 5.92 8.53 -11.73
CA PHE A 487 5.15 8.11 -12.90
C PHE A 487 3.80 8.81 -13.00
N TRP A 488 3.12 8.99 -11.87
CA TRP A 488 1.72 9.40 -11.88
C TRP A 488 1.44 10.68 -11.09
N VAL A 489 1.77 10.75 -9.81
CA VAL A 489 1.45 11.92 -8.96
C VAL A 489 2.05 13.19 -9.54
N SER A 490 3.36 13.19 -9.81
CA SER A 490 4.07 14.34 -10.36
C SER A 490 3.51 14.78 -11.71
N ARG A 491 3.19 13.80 -12.56
CA ARG A 491 2.62 14.07 -13.89
C ARG A 491 1.21 14.64 -13.81
N MET A 492 0.36 14.15 -12.92
CA MET A 492 -0.94 14.76 -12.66
C MET A 492 -0.81 16.19 -12.16
N MET A 493 0.14 16.47 -11.28
CA MET A 493 0.35 17.80 -10.73
C MET A 493 0.74 18.80 -11.81
N PHE A 494 1.78 18.55 -12.61
CA PHE A 494 2.18 19.53 -13.61
C PHE A 494 1.17 19.66 -14.76
N GLN A 495 0.51 18.59 -15.18
CA GLN A 495 -0.53 18.64 -16.20
C GLN A 495 -1.75 19.44 -15.73
N SER A 496 -2.20 19.19 -14.50
CA SER A 496 -3.35 19.90 -13.93
C SER A 496 -3.08 21.41 -13.83
N ILE A 497 -1.93 21.79 -13.32
CA ILE A 497 -1.53 23.20 -13.18
C ILE A 497 -1.42 23.86 -14.53
N GLU A 498 -0.81 23.19 -15.53
CA GLU A 498 -0.66 23.72 -16.88
C GLU A 498 -1.99 23.97 -17.60
N PHE A 499 -2.96 23.05 -17.47
CA PHE A 499 -4.18 23.09 -18.24
C PHE A 499 -5.39 23.68 -17.52
N THR A 500 -5.39 23.66 -16.20
CA THR A 500 -6.52 24.16 -15.39
C THR A 500 -6.14 25.32 -14.47
N GLY A 501 -4.86 25.59 -14.26
CA GLY A 501 -4.36 26.57 -13.31
C GLY A 501 -4.58 26.19 -11.85
N ARG A 502 -4.92 24.93 -11.55
CA ARG A 502 -5.28 24.44 -10.22
C ARG A 502 -4.59 23.11 -9.92
N ARG A 503 -4.38 22.82 -8.63
CA ARG A 503 -3.95 21.49 -8.17
C ARG A 503 -4.92 20.39 -8.63
N PRO A 504 -4.44 19.13 -8.88
CA PRO A 504 -5.33 18.04 -9.29
C PRO A 504 -6.19 17.51 -8.15
N PHE A 505 -5.66 17.50 -6.94
CA PHE A 505 -6.27 17.01 -5.69
C PHE A 505 -5.74 17.80 -4.51
N LYS A 506 -6.53 17.85 -3.41
CA LYS A 506 -6.12 18.55 -2.19
C LYS A 506 -5.06 17.76 -1.42
N ASN A 507 -5.35 16.48 -1.15
CA ASN A 507 -4.45 15.60 -0.40
C ASN A 507 -3.98 14.46 -1.29
N VAL A 508 -2.73 14.03 -1.13
CA VAL A 508 -2.24 12.76 -1.66
C VAL A 508 -1.78 11.88 -0.50
N LEU A 509 -2.55 10.82 -0.26
CA LEU A 509 -2.23 9.80 0.73
C LEU A 509 -1.36 8.73 0.07
N ILE A 510 -0.13 8.61 0.54
CA ILE A 510 0.86 7.70 -0.01
C ILE A 510 1.03 6.51 0.92
N HIS A 511 0.86 5.32 0.37
CA HIS A 511 1.08 4.05 1.08
C HIS A 511 2.35 3.34 0.58
N GLY A 512 2.80 2.35 1.35
CA GLY A 512 3.91 1.48 0.98
C GLY A 512 3.48 0.29 0.13
N LEU A 513 4.35 -0.71 0.05
CA LEU A 513 4.10 -1.96 -0.66
C LEU A 513 3.78 -3.09 0.31
N ILE A 514 2.99 -4.07 -0.14
CA ILE A 514 2.76 -5.30 0.63
C ILE A 514 3.90 -6.27 0.37
N ARG A 515 4.49 -6.77 1.45
CA ARG A 515 5.57 -7.74 1.46
C ARG A 515 5.10 -9.06 2.06
N ASP A 516 5.78 -10.14 1.74
CA ASP A 516 5.53 -11.43 2.37
C ASP A 516 5.93 -11.42 3.87
N GLU A 517 5.66 -12.51 4.56
CA GLU A 517 5.95 -12.64 5.99
C GLU A 517 7.43 -12.45 6.33
N GLN A 518 8.34 -12.78 5.40
CA GLN A 518 9.79 -12.57 5.51
C GLN A 518 10.24 -11.15 5.13
N GLY A 519 9.32 -10.29 4.68
CA GLY A 519 9.60 -8.92 4.27
C GLY A 519 10.10 -8.77 2.82
N ARG A 520 9.99 -9.81 1.99
CA ARG A 520 10.37 -9.78 0.57
C ARG A 520 9.23 -9.20 -0.27
N LYS A 521 9.58 -8.52 -1.35
CA LYS A 521 8.59 -8.05 -2.34
C LYS A 521 7.83 -9.26 -2.92
N MET A 522 6.51 -9.18 -2.97
CA MET A 522 5.69 -10.19 -3.64
C MET A 522 5.86 -10.10 -5.15
N SER A 523 6.14 -11.22 -5.80
CA SER A 523 6.25 -11.30 -7.25
C SER A 523 5.82 -12.68 -7.76
N LYS A 524 5.43 -12.73 -9.05
CA LYS A 524 5.07 -14.01 -9.69
C LYS A 524 6.27 -14.94 -9.81
N SER A 525 7.47 -14.39 -10.02
CA SER A 525 8.71 -15.16 -10.13
C SER A 525 9.12 -15.85 -8.84
N LEU A 526 8.83 -15.23 -7.68
CA LEU A 526 9.09 -15.82 -6.36
C LEU A 526 7.95 -16.75 -5.89
N GLY A 527 6.80 -16.76 -6.58
CA GLY A 527 5.66 -17.58 -6.19
C GLY A 527 5.07 -17.25 -4.81
N ASN A 528 5.39 -16.07 -4.26
CA ASN A 528 4.94 -15.61 -2.94
C ASN A 528 3.78 -14.62 -3.00
N GLY A 529 3.17 -14.45 -4.19
CA GLY A 529 1.98 -13.61 -4.36
C GLY A 529 0.74 -14.24 -3.73
N VAL A 530 -0.10 -13.43 -3.11
CA VAL A 530 -1.37 -13.83 -2.52
C VAL A 530 -2.52 -13.22 -3.31
N ASP A 531 -3.46 -14.05 -3.75
CA ASP A 531 -4.70 -13.58 -4.39
C ASP A 531 -5.66 -13.07 -3.30
N PRO A 532 -6.07 -11.80 -3.32
CA PRO A 532 -7.02 -11.28 -2.35
C PRO A 532 -8.38 -12.01 -2.38
N MET A 533 -8.75 -12.61 -3.50
CA MET A 533 -9.99 -13.36 -3.63
C MET A 533 -9.98 -14.65 -2.82
N ASP A 534 -8.84 -15.36 -2.79
CA ASP A 534 -8.65 -16.56 -1.96
C ASP A 534 -8.76 -16.19 -0.47
N VAL A 535 -8.21 -15.06 -0.07
CA VAL A 535 -8.32 -14.55 1.31
C VAL A 535 -9.77 -14.23 1.68
N ILE A 536 -10.53 -13.61 0.77
CA ILE A 536 -11.94 -13.30 0.99
C ILE A 536 -12.76 -14.60 1.08
N ASP A 537 -12.49 -15.56 0.23
CA ASP A 537 -13.20 -16.85 0.25
C ASP A 537 -12.94 -17.62 1.56
N GLU A 538 -11.77 -17.48 2.19
CA GLU A 538 -11.40 -18.13 3.45
C GLU A 538 -11.89 -17.37 4.69
N TYR A 539 -11.74 -16.04 4.73
CA TYR A 539 -11.95 -15.23 5.95
C TYR A 539 -13.04 -14.15 5.81
N GLY A 540 -13.52 -13.88 4.60
CA GLY A 540 -14.48 -12.81 4.31
C GLY A 540 -13.82 -11.46 3.96
N ALA A 541 -14.57 -10.64 3.22
CA ALA A 541 -14.13 -9.31 2.80
C ALA A 541 -13.84 -8.39 3.99
N ASP A 542 -14.72 -8.38 5.00
CA ASP A 542 -14.55 -7.55 6.20
C ASP A 542 -13.27 -7.89 6.97
N SER A 543 -12.88 -9.17 7.02
CA SER A 543 -11.62 -9.59 7.66
C SER A 543 -10.40 -9.07 6.91
N LEU A 544 -10.41 -9.15 5.58
CA LEU A 544 -9.32 -8.62 4.75
C LEU A 544 -9.24 -7.09 4.89
N ARG A 545 -10.36 -6.38 4.80
CA ARG A 545 -10.42 -4.92 4.90
C ARG A 545 -9.90 -4.43 6.25
N TRP A 546 -10.32 -5.06 7.35
CA TRP A 546 -9.81 -4.72 8.68
C TRP A 546 -8.29 -4.97 8.79
N PHE A 547 -7.81 -6.12 8.30
CA PHE A 547 -6.39 -6.43 8.29
C PHE A 547 -5.59 -5.36 7.55
N LEU A 548 -6.04 -4.98 6.34
CA LEU A 548 -5.37 -3.98 5.51
C LEU A 548 -5.31 -2.60 6.17
N LEU A 549 -6.40 -2.17 6.80
CA LEU A 549 -6.48 -0.84 7.43
C LEU A 549 -5.77 -0.79 8.79
N ASN A 550 -5.96 -1.82 9.62
CA ASN A 550 -5.38 -1.85 10.98
C ASN A 550 -3.87 -2.16 11.01
N ASN A 551 -3.25 -2.37 9.86
CA ASN A 551 -1.79 -2.47 9.73
C ASN A 551 -1.21 -1.39 8.79
N SER A 552 -2.02 -0.39 8.42
CA SER A 552 -1.69 0.65 7.44
C SER A 552 -1.12 1.89 8.14
N SER A 553 0.21 2.06 8.07
CA SER A 553 0.85 3.32 8.46
C SER A 553 1.20 4.12 7.20
N PRO A 554 0.90 5.43 7.14
CA PRO A 554 1.18 6.25 5.96
C PRO A 554 2.64 6.15 5.50
N GLY A 555 2.84 5.81 4.23
CA GLY A 555 4.16 5.71 3.59
C GLY A 555 5.04 4.54 4.02
N ALA A 556 4.53 3.59 4.80
CA ALA A 556 5.28 2.41 5.25
C ALA A 556 4.81 1.13 4.54
N ASP A 557 5.76 0.21 4.32
CA ASP A 557 5.43 -1.12 3.81
C ASP A 557 4.66 -1.95 4.85
N MET A 558 3.79 -2.82 4.37
CA MET A 558 3.01 -3.73 5.21
C MET A 558 3.48 -5.18 4.98
N ARG A 559 3.57 -5.97 6.05
CA ARG A 559 3.78 -7.42 5.96
C ARG A 559 2.44 -8.16 5.98
N TYR A 560 2.26 -9.04 5.03
CA TYR A 560 1.13 -9.95 5.03
C TYR A 560 1.39 -11.12 6.00
N VAL A 561 0.58 -11.19 7.07
CA VAL A 561 0.69 -12.20 8.12
C VAL A 561 -0.65 -12.92 8.26
N PRO A 562 -0.79 -14.17 7.74
CA PRO A 562 -2.07 -14.91 7.74
C PRO A 562 -2.69 -15.09 9.13
N ALA A 563 -1.88 -15.26 10.17
CA ALA A 563 -2.36 -15.40 11.55
C ALA A 563 -3.20 -14.21 12.03
N LYS A 564 -2.92 -13.00 11.55
CA LYS A 564 -3.69 -11.79 11.87
C LYS A 564 -5.09 -11.80 11.25
N LEU A 565 -5.27 -12.43 10.08
CA LEU A 565 -6.59 -12.58 9.45
C LEU A 565 -7.50 -13.47 10.29
N LYS A 566 -6.98 -14.57 10.80
CA LYS A 566 -7.73 -15.43 11.72
C LYS A 566 -8.12 -14.69 13.01
N SER A 567 -7.23 -13.88 13.54
CA SER A 567 -7.52 -13.04 14.72
C SER A 567 -8.61 -12.03 14.42
N THR A 568 -8.61 -11.44 13.23
CA THR A 568 -9.67 -10.53 12.77
C THR A 568 -11.01 -11.24 12.64
N TRP A 569 -11.04 -12.43 12.04
CA TRP A 569 -12.26 -13.22 11.97
C TRP A 569 -12.82 -13.51 13.37
N ASN A 570 -11.96 -13.84 14.35
CA ASN A 570 -12.36 -14.04 15.73
C ASN A 570 -12.94 -12.76 16.36
N PHE A 571 -12.40 -11.59 16.03
CA PHE A 571 -12.92 -10.31 16.46
C PHE A 571 -14.33 -10.06 15.89
N ILE A 572 -14.55 -10.29 14.60
CA ILE A 572 -15.87 -10.19 13.99
C ILE A 572 -16.86 -11.16 14.63
N ASN A 573 -16.45 -12.39 14.86
CA ASN A 573 -17.30 -13.37 15.54
C ASN A 573 -17.66 -12.98 16.99
N LYS A 574 -16.77 -12.24 17.69
CA LYS A 574 -17.06 -11.65 19.00
C LYS A 574 -18.13 -10.58 18.91
N ILE A 575 -18.03 -9.67 17.94
CA ILE A 575 -19.03 -8.62 17.67
C ILE A 575 -20.38 -9.27 17.35
N TRP A 576 -20.37 -10.29 16.50
CA TRP A 576 -21.56 -11.06 16.13
C TRP A 576 -22.26 -11.67 17.33
N ASN A 577 -21.52 -12.32 18.22
CA ASN A 577 -22.09 -12.93 19.42
C ASN A 577 -22.59 -11.87 20.42
N SER A 578 -21.96 -10.73 20.50
CA SER A 578 -22.43 -9.60 21.30
C SER A 578 -23.75 -9.04 20.77
N ALA A 579 -23.87 -8.89 19.46
CA ALA A 579 -25.11 -8.49 18.80
C ALA A 579 -26.23 -9.52 19.06
N ARG A 580 -25.92 -10.82 18.95
CA ARG A 580 -26.87 -11.87 19.29
C ARG A 580 -27.33 -11.78 20.74
N TYR A 581 -26.43 -11.52 21.68
CA TYR A 581 -26.79 -11.33 23.06
C TYR A 581 -27.76 -10.16 23.26
N VAL A 582 -27.52 -9.04 22.63
CA VAL A 582 -28.46 -7.88 22.67
C VAL A 582 -29.81 -8.28 22.08
N LEU A 583 -29.81 -8.93 20.89
CA LEU A 583 -31.03 -9.39 20.23
C LEU A 583 -31.86 -10.37 21.08
N MET A 584 -31.23 -11.20 21.89
CA MET A 584 -31.94 -12.12 22.80
C MET A 584 -32.69 -11.42 23.92
N ASN A 585 -32.30 -10.20 24.27
CA ASN A 585 -32.86 -9.42 25.37
C ASN A 585 -33.85 -8.32 24.94
N ILE A 586 -34.01 -8.07 23.62
CA ILE A 586 -34.98 -7.09 23.09
C ILE A 586 -36.26 -7.79 22.59
N ASP A 587 -37.38 -7.05 22.70
CA ASP A 587 -38.66 -7.47 22.16
C ASP A 587 -38.76 -7.15 20.64
N GLU A 588 -39.80 -7.71 19.97
CA GLU A 588 -39.98 -7.54 18.51
C GLU A 588 -40.32 -6.06 18.14
N ASP A 589 -40.87 -5.31 19.03
CA ASP A 589 -41.28 -3.93 18.85
C ASP A 589 -40.29 -2.91 19.47
N GLN A 590 -39.13 -3.39 19.97
CA GLN A 590 -38.08 -2.53 20.52
C GLN A 590 -37.68 -1.47 19.50
N LYS A 591 -37.67 -0.21 19.91
CA LYS A 591 -37.24 0.94 19.14
C LYS A 591 -35.90 1.47 19.64
N LEU A 592 -35.20 2.18 18.77
CA LEU A 592 -34.07 3.01 19.19
C LEU A 592 -34.64 4.25 19.89
N GLU A 593 -34.55 4.30 21.21
CA GLU A 593 -35.05 5.38 22.05
C GLU A 593 -33.92 6.37 22.40
N GLU A 594 -34.28 7.63 22.63
CA GLU A 594 -33.37 8.60 23.25
C GLU A 594 -33.17 8.22 24.71
N LEU A 595 -31.94 8.37 25.21
CA LEU A 595 -31.57 8.02 26.56
C LEU A 595 -31.69 9.22 27.46
N ASP A 596 -32.41 9.09 28.58
CA ASP A 596 -32.46 10.10 29.64
C ASP A 596 -31.28 9.87 30.59
N TYR A 597 -30.21 10.68 30.44
CA TYR A 597 -28.98 10.55 31.21
C TYR A 597 -29.19 10.57 32.74
N ALA A 598 -30.23 11.26 33.23
CA ALA A 598 -30.52 11.34 34.66
C ALA A 598 -30.95 10.00 35.26
N THR A 599 -31.56 9.13 34.45
CA THR A 599 -32.05 7.79 34.87
C THR A 599 -31.04 6.67 34.69
N LEU A 600 -29.89 6.94 34.05
CA LEU A 600 -28.86 5.93 33.76
C LEU A 600 -28.11 5.53 35.03
N ASN A 601 -27.76 4.24 35.11
CA ASN A 601 -26.85 3.72 36.13
C ASN A 601 -25.39 4.05 35.85
N LEU A 602 -24.50 3.73 36.80
CA LEU A 602 -23.06 4.02 36.67
C LEU A 602 -22.42 3.37 35.44
N ALA A 603 -22.76 2.11 35.15
CA ALA A 603 -22.19 1.39 34.00
C ALA A 603 -22.66 1.97 32.67
N ASP A 604 -23.94 2.36 32.56
CA ASP A 604 -24.50 3.03 31.37
C ASP A 604 -23.82 4.37 31.13
N LYS A 605 -23.67 5.20 32.16
CA LYS A 605 -22.98 6.50 32.08
C LYS A 605 -21.53 6.33 31.66
N TRP A 606 -20.84 5.33 32.19
CA TRP A 606 -19.46 5.06 31.84
C TRP A 606 -19.30 4.67 30.37
N ILE A 607 -20.09 3.69 29.88
CA ILE A 607 -19.94 3.25 28.48
C ILE A 607 -20.29 4.36 27.48
N LEU A 608 -21.24 5.24 27.80
CA LEU A 608 -21.59 6.38 26.94
C LEU A 608 -20.49 7.45 26.92
N ASN A 609 -19.85 7.72 28.05
CA ASN A 609 -18.68 8.62 28.10
C ASN A 609 -17.53 8.04 27.28
N ARG A 610 -17.24 6.75 27.46
CA ARG A 610 -16.22 6.05 26.63
C ARG A 610 -16.55 6.11 25.15
N LEU A 611 -17.80 5.93 24.77
CA LEU A 611 -18.26 6.03 23.38
C LEU A 611 -18.01 7.43 22.80
N ASN A 612 -18.29 8.51 23.55
CA ASN A 612 -17.96 9.86 23.15
C ASN A 612 -16.46 10.06 22.91
N GLU A 613 -15.61 9.55 23.80
CA GLU A 613 -14.16 9.61 23.66
C GLU A 613 -13.69 8.89 22.39
N VAL A 614 -14.27 7.72 22.10
CA VAL A 614 -13.96 6.93 20.90
C VAL A 614 -14.41 7.66 19.63
N ILE A 615 -15.61 8.25 19.60
CA ILE A 615 -16.09 9.02 18.44
C ILE A 615 -15.12 10.17 18.14
N ARG A 616 -14.71 10.95 19.14
CA ARG A 616 -13.73 12.04 18.97
C ARG A 616 -12.39 11.54 18.43
N SER A 617 -11.88 10.45 19.02
CA SER A 617 -10.61 9.86 18.60
C SER A 617 -10.67 9.33 17.18
N VAL A 618 -11.76 8.67 16.81
CA VAL A 618 -11.96 8.16 15.44
C VAL A 618 -12.05 9.31 14.44
N ASP A 619 -12.83 10.35 14.73
CA ASP A 619 -12.94 11.52 13.85
C ASP A 619 -11.60 12.21 13.63
N GLU A 620 -10.84 12.45 14.69
CA GLU A 620 -9.53 13.07 14.62
C GLU A 620 -8.53 12.22 13.79
N ASN A 621 -8.51 10.91 14.01
CA ASN A 621 -7.60 10.02 13.28
C ASN A 621 -8.04 9.78 11.83
N MET A 622 -9.35 9.80 11.54
CA MET A 622 -9.86 9.75 10.16
C MET A 622 -9.45 11.00 9.37
N ASP A 623 -9.56 12.18 9.95
CA ASP A 623 -9.16 13.43 9.28
C ASP A 623 -7.63 13.53 9.06
N LYS A 624 -6.84 12.81 9.87
CA LYS A 624 -5.37 12.69 9.71
C LYS A 624 -4.93 11.50 8.86
N PHE A 625 -5.84 10.66 8.39
CA PHE A 625 -5.56 9.40 7.68
C PHE A 625 -4.74 8.39 8.51
N GLU A 626 -4.86 8.45 9.84
CA GLU A 626 -4.17 7.55 10.79
C GLU A 626 -5.02 6.29 11.06
N PHE A 627 -5.24 5.47 10.05
CA PHE A 627 -6.20 4.35 10.09
C PHE A 627 -5.87 3.27 11.12
N ILE A 628 -4.58 3.04 11.41
CA ILE A 628 -4.17 2.10 12.46
C ILE A 628 -4.66 2.55 13.84
N ASN A 629 -4.69 3.86 14.10
CA ASN A 629 -5.20 4.41 15.35
C ASN A 629 -6.71 4.25 15.43
N VAL A 630 -7.42 4.48 14.32
CA VAL A 630 -8.87 4.22 14.23
C VAL A 630 -9.18 2.76 14.58
N GLY A 631 -8.49 1.81 13.95
CA GLY A 631 -8.67 0.38 14.22
C GLY A 631 -8.33 0.01 15.67
N THR A 632 -7.26 0.56 16.23
CA THR A 632 -6.84 0.30 17.61
C THR A 632 -7.87 0.78 18.63
N GLU A 633 -8.39 2.01 18.47
CA GLU A 633 -9.42 2.56 19.35
C GLU A 633 -10.74 1.79 19.27
N LEU A 634 -11.20 1.48 18.05
CA LEU A 634 -12.40 0.67 17.85
C LEU A 634 -12.25 -0.74 18.44
N TYR A 635 -11.10 -1.40 18.20
CA TYR A 635 -10.84 -2.72 18.77
C TYR A 635 -10.91 -2.71 20.29
N ARG A 636 -10.19 -1.77 20.94
CA ARG A 636 -10.14 -1.63 22.39
C ARG A 636 -11.51 -1.36 22.98
N PHE A 637 -12.26 -0.40 22.43
CA PHE A 637 -13.59 -0.08 22.90
C PHE A 637 -14.55 -1.26 22.76
N ILE A 638 -14.57 -1.90 21.60
CA ILE A 638 -15.51 -3.00 21.33
C ILE A 638 -15.14 -4.25 22.13
N TRP A 639 -13.86 -4.66 22.10
CA TRP A 639 -13.43 -5.89 22.74
C TRP A 639 -13.39 -5.78 24.25
N ASP A 640 -12.74 -4.72 24.78
CA ASP A 640 -12.51 -4.57 26.20
C ASP A 640 -13.70 -3.87 26.89
N ASP A 641 -14.05 -2.65 26.48
CA ASP A 641 -15.03 -1.85 27.18
C ASP A 641 -16.44 -2.40 26.98
N PHE A 642 -16.89 -2.62 25.74
CA PHE A 642 -18.24 -3.08 25.46
C PHE A 642 -18.43 -4.59 25.74
N CYS A 643 -17.67 -5.44 25.06
CA CYS A 643 -17.89 -6.90 25.13
C CYS A 643 -17.43 -7.52 26.45
N SER A 644 -16.31 -7.07 27.04
CA SER A 644 -15.73 -7.70 28.22
C SER A 644 -16.25 -7.11 29.53
N TRP A 645 -16.58 -5.81 29.54
CA TRP A 645 -17.07 -5.16 30.72
C TRP A 645 -18.56 -4.81 30.62
N TYR A 646 -18.97 -3.96 29.70
CA TYR A 646 -20.33 -3.40 29.74
C TYR A 646 -21.41 -4.47 29.60
N ILE A 647 -21.27 -5.41 28.67
CA ILE A 647 -22.23 -6.51 28.52
C ILE A 647 -22.36 -7.32 29.83
N GLU A 648 -21.24 -7.62 30.51
CA GLU A 648 -21.30 -8.38 31.77
C GLU A 648 -21.94 -7.58 32.91
N LEU A 649 -21.66 -6.28 33.00
CA LEU A 649 -22.24 -5.39 33.99
C LEU A 649 -23.74 -5.18 33.77
N SER A 650 -24.19 -5.05 32.52
CA SER A 650 -25.61 -4.87 32.19
C SER A 650 -26.48 -6.05 32.64
N LYS A 651 -25.90 -7.26 32.80
CA LYS A 651 -26.63 -8.45 33.27
C LYS A 651 -27.19 -8.26 34.67
N LEU A 652 -26.58 -7.42 35.51
CA LEU A 652 -27.12 -7.09 36.84
C LEU A 652 -28.53 -6.54 36.74
N HIS A 653 -28.74 -5.58 35.85
CA HIS A 653 -30.01 -4.91 35.65
C HIS A 653 -30.99 -5.72 34.78
N LEU A 654 -30.47 -6.38 33.72
CA LEU A 654 -31.30 -7.19 32.78
C LEU A 654 -31.94 -8.40 33.49
N THR A 655 -31.30 -8.94 34.51
CA THR A 655 -31.81 -10.08 35.29
C THR A 655 -32.41 -9.71 36.65
N GLY A 656 -32.45 -8.40 36.98
CA GLY A 656 -33.05 -7.89 38.21
C GLY A 656 -34.55 -7.71 38.10
N ASP A 657 -35.18 -7.37 39.23
CA ASP A 657 -36.65 -7.14 39.36
C ASP A 657 -37.06 -5.68 39.09
N ASP A 658 -36.10 -4.77 38.92
CA ASP A 658 -36.35 -3.36 38.62
C ASP A 658 -36.57 -3.14 37.13
N GLU A 659 -37.81 -3.06 36.68
CA GLU A 659 -38.16 -2.88 35.29
C GLU A 659 -37.66 -1.55 34.67
N ALA A 660 -37.50 -0.50 35.46
CA ALA A 660 -36.97 0.77 34.99
C ALA A 660 -35.46 0.66 34.70
N ALA A 661 -34.70 0.06 35.64
CA ALA A 661 -33.29 -0.18 35.47
C ALA A 661 -33.00 -1.17 34.29
N LYS A 662 -33.84 -2.19 34.15
CA LYS A 662 -33.79 -3.15 33.04
C LYS A 662 -34.03 -2.44 31.69
N LYS A 663 -35.07 -1.62 31.58
CA LYS A 663 -35.35 -0.83 30.37
C LYS A 663 -34.20 0.12 30.02
N SER A 664 -33.63 0.80 31.00
CA SER A 664 -32.50 1.71 30.83
C SER A 664 -31.28 0.99 30.29
N ALA A 665 -30.85 -0.12 30.93
CA ALA A 665 -29.73 -0.92 30.48
C ALA A 665 -29.92 -1.49 29.07
N LEU A 666 -31.16 -1.90 28.75
CA LEU A 666 -31.46 -2.45 27.40
C LEU A 666 -31.39 -1.38 26.33
N ASN A 667 -31.98 -0.21 26.56
CA ASN A 667 -31.92 0.91 25.62
C ASN A 667 -30.46 1.37 25.40
N THR A 668 -29.66 1.41 26.47
CA THR A 668 -28.23 1.75 26.35
C THR A 668 -27.45 0.70 25.57
N LEU A 669 -27.69 -0.60 25.77
CA LEU A 669 -27.09 -1.68 24.96
C LEU A 669 -27.41 -1.53 23.48
N VAL A 670 -28.67 -1.28 23.13
CA VAL A 670 -29.12 -1.08 21.75
C VAL A 670 -28.48 0.17 21.15
N TYR A 671 -28.46 1.27 21.89
CA TYR A 671 -27.85 2.53 21.42
C TYR A 671 -26.36 2.38 21.15
N VAL A 672 -25.61 1.79 22.09
CA VAL A 672 -24.16 1.58 21.96
C VAL A 672 -23.85 0.63 20.80
N LEU A 673 -24.58 -0.49 20.67
CA LEU A 673 -24.38 -1.44 19.56
C LEU A 673 -24.70 -0.82 18.20
N ASN A 674 -25.79 -0.05 18.10
CA ASN A 674 -26.14 0.70 16.88
C ASN A 674 -25.02 1.69 16.51
N THR A 675 -24.44 2.37 17.49
CA THR A 675 -23.32 3.29 17.26
C THR A 675 -22.05 2.54 16.84
N ILE A 676 -21.72 1.42 17.49
CA ILE A 676 -20.57 0.58 17.13
C ILE A 676 -20.63 0.14 15.66
N VAL A 677 -21.77 -0.38 15.22
CA VAL A 677 -21.87 -0.87 13.83
C VAL A 677 -21.74 0.26 12.81
N ARG A 678 -22.22 1.47 13.13
CA ARG A 678 -22.04 2.65 12.28
C ARG A 678 -20.58 3.11 12.24
N LEU A 679 -19.86 3.09 13.35
CA LEU A 679 -18.43 3.39 13.41
C LEU A 679 -17.60 2.35 12.63
N LEU A 680 -18.02 1.09 12.65
CA LEU A 680 -17.34 -0.01 11.92
C LEU A 680 -17.65 -0.03 10.42
N HIS A 681 -18.80 0.54 9.99
CA HIS A 681 -19.28 0.38 8.62
C HIS A 681 -18.28 0.80 7.52
N PRO A 682 -17.51 1.89 7.64
CA PRO A 682 -16.51 2.24 6.64
C PRO A 682 -15.44 1.15 6.46
N ILE A 683 -15.16 0.36 7.48
CA ILE A 683 -14.12 -0.67 7.49
C ILE A 683 -14.71 -2.05 7.15
N MET A 684 -15.81 -2.41 7.81
CA MET A 684 -16.47 -3.72 7.76
C MET A 684 -17.90 -3.59 7.23
N PRO A 685 -18.10 -3.30 5.93
CA PRO A 685 -19.43 -2.94 5.42
C PRO A 685 -20.46 -4.06 5.46
N PHE A 686 -20.05 -5.32 5.31
CA PHE A 686 -20.98 -6.44 5.20
C PHE A 686 -21.55 -6.87 6.55
N VAL A 687 -20.71 -7.13 7.53
CA VAL A 687 -21.16 -7.54 8.87
C VAL A 687 -21.88 -6.42 9.59
N SER A 688 -21.44 -5.17 9.41
CA SER A 688 -22.11 -4.03 10.02
C SER A 688 -23.51 -3.82 9.46
N GLU A 689 -23.72 -3.98 8.14
CA GLU A 689 -25.05 -3.94 7.54
C GLU A 689 -25.92 -5.08 8.07
N GLU A 690 -25.39 -6.31 8.17
CA GLU A 690 -26.15 -7.46 8.64
C GLU A 690 -26.65 -7.28 10.07
N ILE A 691 -25.77 -6.79 10.96
CA ILE A 691 -26.16 -6.50 12.34
C ILE A 691 -27.12 -5.31 12.41
N TYR A 692 -26.85 -4.23 11.64
CA TYR A 692 -27.72 -3.05 11.59
C TYR A 692 -29.16 -3.40 11.20
N GLN A 693 -29.33 -4.27 10.21
CA GLN A 693 -30.66 -4.75 9.79
C GLN A 693 -31.36 -5.64 10.83
N ALA A 694 -30.63 -6.19 11.78
CA ALA A 694 -31.18 -7.05 12.83
C ALA A 694 -31.58 -6.29 14.11
N ILE A 695 -30.94 -5.16 14.40
CA ILE A 695 -31.20 -4.33 15.59
C ILE A 695 -32.12 -3.14 15.25
N PRO A 696 -32.71 -2.44 16.25
CA PRO A 696 -33.46 -1.20 16.01
C PRO A 696 -32.62 -0.16 15.28
N HIS A 697 -33.13 0.39 14.17
CA HIS A 697 -32.45 1.37 13.33
C HIS A 697 -33.45 2.37 12.71
N LYS A 698 -32.95 3.50 12.15
CA LYS A 698 -33.77 4.55 11.56
C LYS A 698 -33.82 4.47 10.02
N GLU A 699 -32.66 4.35 9.39
CA GLU A 699 -32.51 4.39 7.93
C GLU A 699 -32.64 2.98 7.34
N GLU A 700 -33.08 2.89 6.08
CA GLU A 700 -33.26 1.63 5.34
C GLU A 700 -31.96 0.79 5.24
N SER A 701 -30.81 1.42 5.21
CA SER A 701 -29.50 0.79 5.17
C SER A 701 -28.47 1.61 5.96
N ILE A 702 -27.50 0.92 6.55
CA ILE A 702 -26.38 1.55 7.23
C ILE A 702 -25.55 2.43 6.27
N VAL A 703 -25.52 2.09 4.97
CA VAL A 703 -24.78 2.84 3.93
C VAL A 703 -25.21 4.31 3.86
N ILE A 704 -26.50 4.58 4.10
CA ILE A 704 -27.08 5.93 4.07
C ILE A 704 -27.38 6.47 5.47
N SER A 705 -26.98 5.78 6.52
CA SER A 705 -27.12 6.25 7.89
C SER A 705 -26.17 7.39 8.19
N LYS A 706 -26.52 8.22 9.16
CA LYS A 706 -25.64 9.30 9.60
C LYS A 706 -24.46 8.79 10.41
N TRP A 707 -23.32 9.44 10.24
CA TRP A 707 -22.17 9.22 11.11
C TRP A 707 -22.52 9.53 12.57
N PRO A 708 -22.03 8.72 13.53
CA PRO A 708 -22.27 8.99 14.95
C PRO A 708 -21.67 10.33 15.38
N GLU A 709 -22.43 11.10 16.11
CA GLU A 709 -22.01 12.39 16.68
C GLU A 709 -21.84 12.27 18.19
N VAL A 710 -20.92 13.04 18.74
CA VAL A 710 -20.72 13.17 20.19
C VAL A 710 -21.97 13.83 20.80
N ASN A 711 -22.51 13.23 21.86
CA ASN A 711 -23.54 13.86 22.68
C ASN A 711 -22.90 14.47 23.93
N PRO A 712 -22.81 15.81 24.07
CA PRO A 712 -22.17 16.46 25.22
C PRO A 712 -22.79 16.10 26.59
N GLU A 713 -24.04 15.65 26.63
CA GLU A 713 -24.69 15.22 27.89
C GLU A 713 -24.05 13.97 28.50
N TYR A 714 -23.35 13.16 27.64
CA TYR A 714 -22.69 11.95 28.10
C TYR A 714 -21.24 12.17 28.57
N ASP A 715 -20.75 13.40 28.45
CA ASP A 715 -19.39 13.73 28.92
C ASP A 715 -19.40 13.83 30.46
N ASN A 716 -18.49 13.10 31.08
CA ASN A 716 -18.34 13.07 32.54
C ASN A 716 -16.87 12.84 32.91
N ASP A 717 -16.19 13.90 33.30
CA ASP A 717 -14.74 13.88 33.57
C ASP A 717 -14.32 12.91 34.69
N THR A 718 -15.23 12.57 35.60
CA THR A 718 -14.95 11.74 36.78
C THR A 718 -15.33 10.26 36.58
N ILE A 719 -16.19 9.95 35.63
CA ILE A 719 -16.79 8.62 35.47
C ILE A 719 -15.75 7.51 35.23
N ASN A 720 -14.73 7.81 34.43
CA ASN A 720 -13.64 6.84 34.16
C ASN A 720 -12.86 6.53 35.43
N ASP A 721 -12.64 7.51 36.27
CA ASP A 721 -11.98 7.37 37.56
C ASP A 721 -12.82 6.54 38.52
N GLN A 722 -14.12 6.81 38.58
CA GLN A 722 -15.08 6.06 39.40
C GLN A 722 -15.15 4.60 38.95
N PHE A 723 -15.23 4.38 37.64
CA PHE A 723 -15.30 3.03 37.07
C PHE A 723 -14.00 2.23 37.24
N ALA A 724 -12.85 2.89 37.30
CA ALA A 724 -11.57 2.25 37.56
C ALA A 724 -11.50 1.58 38.94
N TYR A 725 -12.17 2.14 39.96
CA TYR A 725 -12.31 1.47 41.25
C TYR A 725 -13.06 0.14 41.16
N LEU A 726 -14.17 0.12 40.40
CA LEU A 726 -14.92 -1.12 40.16
C LEU A 726 -14.04 -2.19 39.50
N ILE A 727 -13.31 -1.81 38.44
CA ILE A 727 -12.43 -2.72 37.72
C ILE A 727 -11.31 -3.26 38.64
N ASP A 728 -10.68 -2.39 39.42
CA ASP A 728 -9.58 -2.78 40.31
C ASP A 728 -10.04 -3.70 41.42
N ILE A 729 -11.19 -3.45 41.99
CA ILE A 729 -11.77 -4.33 43.02
C ILE A 729 -12.08 -5.71 42.42
N ILE A 730 -12.71 -5.77 41.25
CA ILE A 730 -13.02 -7.05 40.59
C ILE A 730 -11.74 -7.81 40.25
N LYS A 731 -10.73 -7.12 39.72
CA LYS A 731 -9.41 -7.72 39.44
C LYS A 731 -8.72 -8.20 40.73
N GLY A 732 -8.72 -7.38 41.78
CA GLY A 732 -8.11 -7.73 43.04
C GLY A 732 -8.76 -8.97 43.68
N VAL A 733 -10.09 -9.05 43.68
CA VAL A 733 -10.79 -10.25 44.18
C VAL A 733 -10.46 -11.48 43.32
N ARG A 734 -10.41 -11.35 42.00
CA ARG A 734 -10.04 -12.46 41.11
C ARG A 734 -8.61 -12.91 41.32
N GLU A 735 -7.69 -12.00 41.51
CA GLU A 735 -6.28 -12.29 41.79
C GLU A 735 -6.09 -13.04 43.11
N ILE A 736 -6.76 -12.57 44.19
CA ILE A 736 -6.73 -13.27 45.47
C ILE A 736 -7.33 -14.67 45.33
N ARG A 737 -8.48 -14.81 44.66
CA ARG A 737 -9.09 -16.13 44.41
C ARG A 737 -8.18 -17.07 43.66
N HIS A 738 -7.52 -16.57 42.59
CA HIS A 738 -6.58 -17.34 41.79
C HIS A 738 -5.37 -17.76 42.60
N THR A 739 -4.77 -16.81 43.32
CA THR A 739 -3.55 -17.05 44.13
C THR A 739 -3.76 -18.09 45.22
N TYR A 740 -4.93 -18.04 45.86
CA TYR A 740 -5.25 -18.92 46.98
C TYR A 740 -6.22 -20.06 46.68
N VAL A 741 -6.53 -20.23 45.39
CA VAL A 741 -7.37 -21.33 44.85
C VAL A 741 -8.77 -21.36 45.49
N ILE A 742 -9.36 -20.17 45.74
CA ILE A 742 -10.72 -20.05 46.28
C ILE A 742 -11.71 -20.21 45.13
N LYS A 743 -12.60 -21.21 45.21
CA LYS A 743 -13.61 -21.49 44.19
C LYS A 743 -14.57 -20.31 43.97
N ASN A 744 -14.96 -20.03 42.73
CA ASN A 744 -15.89 -18.95 42.43
C ASN A 744 -17.29 -19.15 43.02
N SER A 745 -17.68 -20.36 43.40
CA SER A 745 -18.94 -20.69 44.08
C SER A 745 -18.98 -20.30 45.54
N ILE A 746 -17.83 -19.99 46.16
CA ILE A 746 -17.73 -19.55 47.54
C ILE A 746 -17.89 -18.03 47.55
N GLU A 747 -18.85 -17.51 48.29
CA GLU A 747 -18.95 -16.07 48.54
C GLU A 747 -17.80 -15.63 49.46
N VAL A 748 -17.12 -14.51 49.09
CA VAL A 748 -16.03 -13.97 49.92
C VAL A 748 -16.38 -12.59 50.43
N ASP A 749 -16.08 -12.34 51.67
CA ASP A 749 -16.16 -11.02 52.28
C ASP A 749 -14.89 -10.25 52.04
N TYR A 750 -15.01 -9.00 51.62
CA TYR A 750 -13.86 -8.11 51.49
C TYR A 750 -14.07 -6.78 52.21
N THR A 751 -12.97 -6.16 52.62
CA THR A 751 -12.97 -4.81 53.18
C THR A 751 -12.07 -3.90 52.39
N ILE A 752 -12.36 -2.61 52.42
CA ILE A 752 -11.53 -1.59 51.77
C ILE A 752 -10.89 -0.69 52.81
N THR A 753 -9.59 -0.51 52.76
CA THR A 753 -8.88 0.50 53.54
C THR A 753 -8.58 1.71 52.66
N THR A 754 -9.10 2.86 53.02
CA THR A 754 -9.00 4.13 52.26
C THR A 754 -8.72 5.30 53.20
N LYS A 755 -8.06 6.33 52.67
CA LYS A 755 -7.87 7.64 53.30
C LYS A 755 -8.77 8.73 52.69
N GLN A 756 -9.64 8.35 51.76
CA GLN A 756 -10.51 9.24 51.01
C GLN A 756 -11.90 9.19 51.63
N ASP A 757 -12.34 10.30 52.19
CA ASP A 757 -13.62 10.39 52.98
C ASP A 757 -14.86 10.25 52.08
N ASP A 758 -14.79 10.60 50.81
CA ASP A 758 -15.90 10.60 49.83
C ASP A 758 -16.04 9.30 49.04
N LEU A 759 -15.09 8.37 49.18
CA LEU A 759 -15.05 7.13 48.40
C LEU A 759 -16.13 6.12 48.81
N GLU A 760 -16.57 6.15 50.04
CA GLU A 760 -17.54 5.18 50.58
C GLU A 760 -18.90 5.19 49.81
N ALA A 761 -19.38 6.34 49.38
CA ALA A 761 -20.59 6.45 48.57
C ALA A 761 -20.47 5.72 47.23
N LEU A 762 -19.36 5.92 46.53
CA LEU A 762 -19.05 5.22 45.31
C LEU A 762 -18.91 3.72 45.52
N LEU A 763 -18.21 3.30 46.58
CA LEU A 763 -18.02 1.89 46.92
C LEU A 763 -19.34 1.17 47.20
N LYS A 764 -20.32 1.85 47.80
CA LYS A 764 -21.68 1.33 47.97
C LYS A 764 -22.42 1.19 46.65
N GLU A 765 -22.28 2.15 45.75
CA GLU A 765 -22.88 2.12 44.40
C GLU A 765 -22.35 0.99 43.53
N ILE A 766 -21.02 0.68 43.59
CA ILE A 766 -20.42 -0.35 42.80
C ILE A 766 -20.50 -1.76 43.39
N ALA A 767 -20.81 -1.90 44.72
CA ALA A 767 -20.88 -3.15 45.43
C ALA A 767 -21.78 -4.23 44.76
N PRO A 768 -22.98 -3.92 44.24
CA PRO A 768 -23.81 -4.88 43.52
C PRO A 768 -23.13 -5.51 42.28
N TYR A 769 -22.34 -4.73 41.54
CA TYR A 769 -21.60 -5.22 40.40
C TYR A 769 -20.47 -6.18 40.83
N VAL A 770 -19.75 -5.82 41.90
CA VAL A 770 -18.72 -6.69 42.46
C VAL A 770 -19.31 -8.03 42.91
N SER A 771 -20.42 -7.98 43.67
CA SER A 771 -21.13 -9.18 44.10
C SER A 771 -21.51 -10.08 42.92
N LYS A 772 -22.12 -9.52 41.89
CA LYS A 772 -22.59 -10.26 40.70
C LYS A 772 -21.43 -10.89 39.93
N LEU A 773 -20.32 -10.17 39.74
CA LEU A 773 -19.25 -10.59 38.84
C LEU A 773 -18.18 -11.48 39.49
N VAL A 774 -17.98 -11.36 40.78
CA VAL A 774 -16.92 -12.10 41.50
C VAL A 774 -17.38 -12.77 42.79
N ASN A 775 -18.71 -12.79 43.01
CA ASN A 775 -19.30 -13.41 44.19
C ASN A 775 -18.63 -12.95 45.52
N ALA A 776 -18.52 -11.61 45.66
CA ALA A 776 -17.84 -11.01 46.81
C ALA A 776 -18.67 -9.88 47.42
N THR A 777 -18.72 -9.78 48.73
CA THR A 777 -19.52 -8.79 49.48
C THR A 777 -18.62 -7.87 50.28
N CYS A 778 -18.84 -6.53 50.16
CA CYS A 778 -18.14 -5.57 51.00
C CYS A 778 -18.75 -5.54 52.41
N VAL A 779 -17.94 -5.93 53.39
CA VAL A 779 -18.42 -6.01 54.79
C VAL A 779 -17.93 -4.87 55.69
N GLY A 780 -17.10 -3.96 55.16
CA GLY A 780 -16.63 -2.82 55.89
C GLY A 780 -15.59 -1.93 55.24
N TYR A 781 -15.45 -0.72 55.77
CA TYR A 781 -14.46 0.25 55.37
C TYR A 781 -13.58 0.63 56.58
N ASN A 782 -12.25 0.70 56.33
CA ASN A 782 -11.27 1.04 57.35
C ASN A 782 -11.33 0.18 58.66
N VAL A 783 -11.79 -1.06 58.51
CA VAL A 783 -11.83 -2.01 59.64
C VAL A 783 -10.45 -2.67 59.80
N PRO A 784 -10.06 -3.06 61.07
CA PRO A 784 -8.83 -3.76 61.30
C PRO A 784 -8.72 -5.06 60.48
N THR A 785 -7.59 -5.30 59.85
CA THR A 785 -7.36 -6.52 59.10
C THR A 785 -6.91 -7.67 60.03
N SER A 786 -7.29 -8.91 59.69
CA SER A 786 -6.86 -10.10 60.43
C SER A 786 -5.40 -10.43 60.15
N LYS A 787 -4.80 -11.35 60.93
CA LYS A 787 -3.44 -11.87 60.67
C LYS A 787 -3.35 -12.70 59.39
N ASN A 788 -4.46 -13.22 58.89
CA ASN A 788 -4.57 -14.06 57.70
C ASN A 788 -5.10 -13.30 56.48
N ASN A 789 -4.81 -12.01 56.41
CA ASN A 789 -5.38 -11.12 55.37
C ASN A 789 -4.58 -11.18 54.07
N ALA A 790 -5.27 -11.40 52.94
CA ALA A 790 -4.74 -11.12 51.62
C ALA A 790 -5.10 -9.69 51.23
N THR A 791 -4.12 -8.96 50.70
CA THR A 791 -4.28 -7.53 50.36
C THR A 791 -3.86 -7.31 48.93
N GLU A 792 -4.69 -6.62 48.17
CA GLU A 792 -4.38 -6.08 46.84
C GLU A 792 -4.48 -4.57 46.86
N VAL A 793 -3.56 -3.91 46.15
CA VAL A 793 -3.57 -2.46 45.99
C VAL A 793 -4.50 -2.10 44.82
N ILE A 794 -5.45 -1.21 45.12
CA ILE A 794 -6.38 -0.69 44.13
C ILE A 794 -6.13 0.82 43.92
N LYS A 795 -6.83 1.42 42.97
CA LYS A 795 -6.69 2.82 42.58
C LYS A 795 -6.58 3.76 43.78
N GLY A 796 -5.79 4.80 43.67
CA GLY A 796 -5.56 5.81 44.73
C GLY A 796 -4.72 5.33 45.91
N GLY A 797 -4.06 4.18 45.80
CA GLY A 797 -3.27 3.60 46.90
C GLY A 797 -4.13 3.01 48.02
N ASN A 798 -5.42 2.82 47.74
CA ASN A 798 -6.33 2.11 48.62
C ASN A 798 -6.05 0.61 48.61
N THR A 799 -6.50 -0.13 49.58
CA THR A 799 -6.28 -1.58 49.65
C THR A 799 -7.58 -2.37 49.79
N LEU A 800 -7.70 -3.39 48.98
CA LEU A 800 -8.72 -4.44 49.08
C LEU A 800 -8.16 -5.54 49.99
N ASN A 801 -8.92 -5.97 50.98
CA ASN A 801 -8.49 -6.95 51.95
C ASN A 801 -9.54 -8.07 52.06
N ILE A 802 -9.06 -9.35 52.08
CA ILE A 802 -9.88 -10.55 52.27
C ILE A 802 -9.26 -11.39 53.36
N ASP A 803 -10.02 -11.72 54.44
CA ASP A 803 -9.57 -12.62 55.49
C ASP A 803 -9.60 -14.06 54.99
N LEU A 804 -8.42 -14.61 54.67
CA LEU A 804 -8.26 -15.95 54.16
C LEU A 804 -8.59 -17.04 55.17
N GLY A 805 -8.48 -16.76 56.49
CA GLY A 805 -8.77 -17.72 57.57
C GLY A 805 -10.20 -18.24 57.55
N GLN A 806 -11.12 -17.54 56.88
CA GLN A 806 -12.51 -17.95 56.68
C GLN A 806 -12.69 -18.98 55.57
N TYR A 807 -11.76 -19.04 54.60
CA TYR A 807 -11.92 -19.78 53.33
C TYR A 807 -10.92 -20.88 53.14
N ILE A 808 -9.74 -20.80 53.78
CA ILE A 808 -8.66 -21.76 53.63
C ILE A 808 -8.02 -22.06 55.00
N ASP A 809 -7.54 -23.29 55.16
CA ASP A 809 -6.66 -23.64 56.27
C ASP A 809 -5.26 -23.07 56.01
N MET A 810 -4.94 -21.95 56.63
CA MET A 810 -3.69 -21.20 56.38
C MET A 810 -2.45 -22.02 56.73
N GLU A 811 -2.47 -22.81 57.78
CA GLU A 811 -1.31 -23.65 58.17
C GLU A 811 -1.09 -24.79 57.18
N ALA A 812 -2.18 -25.43 56.73
CA ALA A 812 -2.10 -26.48 55.71
C ALA A 812 -1.66 -25.93 54.34
N GLU A 813 -2.14 -24.74 53.92
CA GLU A 813 -1.74 -24.12 52.67
C GLU A 813 -0.30 -23.63 52.71
N LYS A 814 0.17 -23.04 53.83
CA LYS A 814 1.55 -22.63 54.04
C LYS A 814 2.49 -23.84 53.92
N ALA A 815 2.16 -24.94 54.61
CA ALA A 815 2.93 -26.17 54.53
C ALA A 815 2.98 -26.76 53.12
N LYS A 816 1.91 -26.62 52.36
CA LYS A 816 1.83 -27.04 50.95
C LYS A 816 2.76 -26.20 50.05
N VAL A 817 2.71 -24.86 50.21
CA VAL A 817 3.56 -23.94 49.45
C VAL A 817 5.04 -24.15 49.81
N GLU A 818 5.39 -24.34 51.07
CA GLU A 818 6.75 -24.67 51.52
C GLU A 818 7.25 -25.99 50.91
N LYS A 819 6.39 -27.00 50.83
CA LYS A 819 6.70 -28.28 50.16
C LYS A 819 6.91 -28.10 48.67
N GLU A 820 6.11 -27.26 48.02
CA GLU A 820 6.25 -26.93 46.59
C GLU A 820 7.55 -26.17 46.32
N ILE A 821 7.88 -25.16 47.11
CA ILE A 821 9.15 -24.43 47.06
C ILE A 821 10.33 -25.42 47.14
N LYS A 822 10.32 -26.31 48.10
CA LYS A 822 11.38 -27.32 48.28
C LYS A 822 11.48 -28.27 47.09
N LYS A 823 10.36 -28.65 46.48
CA LYS A 823 10.33 -29.45 45.24
C LYS A 823 10.94 -28.69 44.09
N LEU A 824 10.54 -27.44 43.89
CA LEU A 824 11.03 -26.58 42.82
C LEU A 824 12.51 -26.26 42.94
N GLU A 825 13.04 -26.06 44.18
CA GLU A 825 14.47 -25.94 44.45
C GLU A 825 15.24 -27.18 43.99
N GLY A 826 14.69 -28.37 44.24
CA GLY A 826 15.24 -29.62 43.74
C GLY A 826 15.30 -29.72 42.20
N GLU A 827 14.22 -29.34 41.54
CA GLU A 827 14.14 -29.37 40.09
C GLU A 827 15.06 -28.31 39.43
N ILE A 828 15.15 -27.11 40.01
CA ILE A 828 16.08 -26.05 39.56
C ILE A 828 17.52 -26.54 39.68
N LYS A 829 17.89 -27.06 40.83
CA LYS A 829 19.26 -27.62 41.08
C LYS A 829 19.59 -28.75 40.10
N ARG A 830 18.61 -29.62 39.80
CA ARG A 830 18.76 -30.68 38.81
C ARG A 830 18.97 -30.13 37.42
N GLY A 831 18.13 -29.18 36.97
CA GLY A 831 18.23 -28.53 35.66
C GLY A 831 19.54 -27.77 35.47
N GLU A 832 19.96 -27.00 36.49
CA GLU A 832 21.26 -26.32 36.50
C GLU A 832 22.43 -27.33 36.45
N GLY A 833 22.35 -28.43 37.17
CA GLY A 833 23.36 -29.51 37.12
C GLY A 833 23.44 -30.17 35.73
N MET A 834 22.31 -30.39 35.09
CA MET A 834 22.29 -30.92 33.72
C MET A 834 22.87 -29.94 32.70
N LEU A 835 22.51 -28.70 32.76
CA LEU A 835 22.98 -27.66 31.84
C LEU A 835 24.44 -27.24 32.10
N SER A 836 24.97 -27.44 33.30
CA SER A 836 26.39 -27.22 33.61
C SER A 836 27.30 -28.42 33.24
N ASN A 837 26.72 -29.56 32.88
CA ASN A 837 27.48 -30.75 32.49
C ASN A 837 27.94 -30.66 31.03
N PRO A 838 29.24 -30.52 30.72
CA PRO A 838 29.75 -30.43 29.34
C PRO A 838 29.37 -31.62 28.46
N ASN A 839 29.24 -32.83 29.04
CA ASN A 839 28.83 -34.02 28.31
C ASN A 839 27.37 -33.97 27.84
N PHE A 840 26.50 -33.28 28.55
CA PHE A 840 25.13 -33.07 28.12
C PHE A 840 25.05 -31.96 27.10
N THR A 841 25.63 -30.79 27.36
CA THR A 841 25.52 -29.61 26.47
C THR A 841 26.24 -29.75 25.13
N SER A 842 27.31 -30.59 25.07
CA SER A 842 28.08 -30.83 23.84
C SER A 842 27.64 -32.05 23.03
N LYS A 843 26.98 -33.05 23.64
CA LYS A 843 26.61 -34.31 23.00
C LYS A 843 25.11 -34.51 22.79
N ALA A 844 24.25 -33.78 23.48
CA ALA A 844 22.81 -33.87 23.29
C ALA A 844 22.37 -33.05 22.05
N PRO A 845 21.31 -33.47 21.37
CA PRO A 845 20.72 -32.66 20.29
C PRO A 845 20.35 -31.23 20.75
N ALA A 846 20.60 -30.21 19.95
CA ALA A 846 20.36 -28.80 20.33
C ALA A 846 18.94 -28.57 20.83
N ALA A 847 17.92 -29.18 20.18
CA ALA A 847 16.53 -29.12 20.60
C ALA A 847 16.29 -29.63 22.02
N LYS A 848 17.07 -30.63 22.50
CA LYS A 848 16.93 -31.18 23.82
C LYS A 848 17.58 -30.28 24.89
N VAL A 849 18.65 -29.60 24.51
CA VAL A 849 19.31 -28.59 25.38
C VAL A 849 18.40 -27.38 25.56
N GLU A 850 17.80 -26.88 24.46
CA GLU A 850 16.85 -25.77 24.53
C GLU A 850 15.57 -26.13 25.31
N ALA A 851 15.04 -27.33 25.13
CA ALA A 851 13.91 -27.80 25.92
C ALA A 851 14.21 -27.83 27.44
N GLU A 852 15.42 -28.21 27.84
CA GLU A 852 15.81 -28.21 29.23
C GLU A 852 16.06 -26.83 29.82
N LYS A 853 16.57 -25.88 28.99
CA LYS A 853 16.66 -24.46 29.37
C LYS A 853 15.26 -23.86 29.61
N ALA A 854 14.31 -24.12 28.69
CA ALA A 854 12.94 -23.65 28.81
C ALA A 854 12.26 -24.20 30.08
N LYS A 855 12.48 -25.48 30.42
CA LYS A 855 11.99 -26.08 31.68
C LYS A 855 12.61 -25.44 32.92
N LEU A 856 13.90 -25.17 32.88
CA LEU A 856 14.58 -24.53 34.01
C LEU A 856 14.03 -23.13 34.26
N GLU A 857 13.74 -22.37 33.19
CA GLU A 857 13.16 -21.04 33.32
C GLU A 857 11.73 -21.10 33.84
N ASP A 858 10.92 -22.08 33.38
CA ASP A 858 9.57 -22.34 33.93
C ASP A 858 9.62 -22.68 35.42
N TYR A 859 10.57 -23.52 35.86
CA TYR A 859 10.74 -23.84 37.28
C TYR A 859 11.19 -22.64 38.11
N ARG A 860 12.07 -21.78 37.60
CA ARG A 860 12.47 -20.53 38.25
C ARG A 860 11.31 -19.56 38.40
N SER A 861 10.50 -19.41 37.35
CA SER A 861 9.28 -18.58 37.38
C SER A 861 8.29 -19.09 38.43
N LYS A 862 8.00 -20.40 38.46
CA LYS A 862 7.13 -21.02 39.46
C LYS A 862 7.68 -20.91 40.89
N TYR A 863 8.99 -21.02 41.07
CA TYR A 863 9.67 -20.85 42.35
C TYR A 863 9.55 -19.43 42.88
N ALA A 864 9.75 -18.42 42.01
CA ALA A 864 9.59 -17.01 42.37
C ALA A 864 8.14 -16.72 42.80
N ALA A 865 7.16 -17.21 42.03
CA ALA A 865 5.74 -17.07 42.35
C ALA A 865 5.36 -17.75 43.68
N ALA A 866 5.87 -18.97 43.94
CA ALA A 866 5.62 -19.67 45.18
C ALA A 866 6.27 -18.97 46.41
N LYS A 867 7.47 -18.39 46.25
CA LYS A 867 8.09 -17.57 47.29
C LYS A 867 7.33 -16.26 47.56
N GLU A 868 6.86 -15.61 46.54
CA GLU A 868 6.02 -14.42 46.68
C GLU A 868 4.73 -14.76 47.43
N LYS A 869 4.07 -15.87 47.05
CA LYS A 869 2.88 -16.37 47.74
C LYS A 869 3.18 -16.67 49.21
N LEU A 870 4.27 -17.30 49.51
CA LEU A 870 4.68 -17.60 50.91
C LEU A 870 4.95 -16.30 51.70
N SER A 871 5.59 -15.32 51.09
CA SER A 871 5.85 -14.03 51.72
C SER A 871 4.57 -13.24 52.04
N LYS A 872 3.54 -13.37 51.19
CA LYS A 872 2.19 -12.79 51.43
C LYS A 872 1.40 -13.54 52.50
N MET A 873 1.81 -14.75 52.89
CA MET A 873 1.19 -15.58 53.91
C MET A 873 1.90 -15.49 55.28
N ASN A 874 3.04 -14.86 55.40
CA ASN A 874 3.80 -14.59 56.64
C ASN A 874 3.55 -13.14 57.10
#